data_19c61f943f040fd0eb3beb4eb78e8225
#
_entry.id   19c61f943f040fd0eb3beb4eb78e8225
#
_cell.length_a   1.000
_cell.length_b   1.000
_cell.length_c   1.000
_cell.angle_alpha   90.00
_cell.angle_beta   90.00
_cell.angle_gamma   90.00
#
_symmetry.space_group_name_H-M   'P 1'
#
loop_
_entity.id
_entity.type
_entity.pdbx_description
1 polymer ?
#
loop_
_entity_poly.entity_id
_entity_poly.type
_entity_poly.pdbx_seq_one_letter_code
_entity_poly.pdbx_strand_id
1 'polypeptide(L)'
;METAEDIQNTEEAVTEEVAEEIPADSTETDAAEETTDPAAVAETKTPAYYTDKDGLVQITTLDASGAEVFTAKYAFDANGYLCTGDAKAGDSYYYFNTVSDVKVINPDLNPAFADIKAPYNSKLGQMQTNKWYWDTSAKAFKYYDNTGVRINIAEKVYKIGKEYYYLQNNGVPFVGEKETTYNNNKGLYWFRSASANEIVPGKMVRNTWIGINNKRWRYFGSDGRYVKKGIGAYKVLKNSSNLYLLDANGYLIKGKQVKGADGYYYMSNSSGIAYANRLVKIGNYRYYFTSNGRRATWRNRWVQLAGTGSTKYGRYYYFGNTAGRIQEKKGMQKVTVNNKFIGWFLFTNGGNNYQNAWSGSRYFLPDGRMASGVTKIGNKYYFFQRSSTKQYRGQMYKGTWIKYNNKYYYAASNGLLAVSGWRRIRCDGKMYYFYFKDCIAQTNRSITRAGTKGWLDSRGRFTTGWVTIDSSRNLARYINPNTGKWYVNTTAWIDGVNYRFNKYGNRVYDRTNEFKRSRYYLECDRTNGVMTVYTDSSKKYPIKTIRVSVGNPVTLTLKGTYTLTRSLRWQPLMGPSWGQYGTHVVNGIFIHSVASGLQNGNNLPAGEYLKLGSPASHGCIRACVADAKWVYENCNGSTLRVFDGKYSADECYKGPLGRRPLTPLRGSKTFDPTDPDYQ
;
A
#
# COMPACT_ATOMS: atom_id res chain seq x y z
N MET A 1 -28.05 24.07 16.70
CA MET A 1 -27.83 24.03 18.14
C MET A 1 -27.29 22.65 18.44
N GLU A 2 -26.01 22.62 18.61
CA GLU A 2 -25.23 21.85 19.56
C GLU A 2 -23.77 21.96 19.16
N THR A 3 -22.99 22.34 20.09
CA THR A 3 -21.69 22.94 20.05
C THR A 3 -20.59 21.87 19.87
N ALA A 4 -19.62 22.19 19.04
CA ALA A 4 -18.36 21.47 18.97
C ALA A 4 -17.48 21.86 20.17
N GLU A 5 -17.04 20.87 20.94
CA GLU A 5 -16.03 21.03 21.97
C GLU A 5 -14.61 20.83 21.40
N ASP A 6 -13.75 21.72 21.84
CA ASP A 6 -12.32 21.78 21.61
C ASP A 6 -11.62 20.51 22.12
N ILE A 7 -10.75 19.93 21.29
CA ILE A 7 -9.72 19.01 21.75
C ILE A 7 -8.37 19.70 21.61
N GLN A 8 -7.84 20.11 22.73
CA GLN A 8 -6.48 20.59 22.91
C GLN A 8 -5.45 19.50 22.58
N ASN A 9 -4.51 19.83 21.71
CA ASN A 9 -3.30 19.06 21.49
C ASN A 9 -2.32 19.31 22.66
N THR A 10 -2.11 18.30 23.47
CA THR A 10 -0.90 18.19 24.30
C THR A 10 0.17 17.43 23.53
N GLU A 11 1.24 18.11 23.18
CA GLU A 11 2.50 17.48 22.72
C GLU A 11 3.19 16.86 23.95
N GLU A 12 3.14 15.55 24.07
CA GLU A 12 4.06 14.82 24.95
C GLU A 12 5.35 14.52 24.18
N ALA A 13 6.44 15.05 24.72
CA ALA A 13 7.79 14.73 24.31
C ALA A 13 8.15 13.35 24.85
N VAL A 14 8.29 12.38 23.97
CA VAL A 14 8.86 11.06 24.28
C VAL A 14 10.38 11.17 24.18
N THR A 15 11.05 11.13 25.30
CA THR A 15 12.49 10.87 25.42
C THR A 15 12.71 9.37 25.37
N GLU A 16 13.23 8.84 24.29
CA GLU A 16 13.77 7.49 24.24
C GLU A 16 15.20 7.49 24.83
N GLU A 17 15.32 6.95 26.01
CA GLU A 17 16.59 6.42 26.56
C GLU A 17 16.83 5.05 25.91
N VAL A 18 17.89 4.94 25.13
CA VAL A 18 18.41 3.65 24.67
C VAL A 18 19.46 3.21 25.69
N ALA A 19 19.11 2.26 26.54
CA ALA A 19 20.05 1.52 27.38
C ALA A 19 20.63 0.38 26.54
N GLU A 20 21.94 0.41 26.29
CA GLU A 20 22.70 -0.75 25.81
C GLU A 20 23.02 -1.65 26.99
N GLU A 21 22.45 -2.82 27.00
CA GLU A 21 22.83 -3.91 27.89
C GLU A 21 24.15 -4.54 27.42
N ILE A 22 25.13 -4.56 28.35
CA ILE A 22 26.34 -5.36 28.21
C ILE A 22 26.09 -6.66 28.99
N PRO A 23 26.28 -7.84 28.42
CA PRO A 23 26.11 -9.09 29.15
C PRO A 23 27.25 -9.31 30.11
N ALA A 24 26.90 -9.58 31.37
CA ALA A 24 27.81 -10.05 32.38
C ALA A 24 28.08 -11.53 32.13
N ASP A 25 29.35 -11.88 31.99
CA ASP A 25 29.80 -13.26 32.05
C ASP A 25 30.26 -13.55 33.47
N SER A 26 29.59 -14.50 34.09
CA SER A 26 29.86 -15.04 35.43
C SER A 26 30.75 -16.26 35.29
N THR A 27 31.93 -16.19 35.87
CA THR A 27 32.60 -17.42 36.31
C THR A 27 33.14 -17.22 37.73
N GLU A 28 32.40 -17.75 38.67
CA GLU A 28 32.91 -18.11 39.99
C GLU A 28 33.99 -19.17 39.84
N THR A 29 35.13 -18.95 40.48
CA THR A 29 35.97 -20.04 40.95
C THR A 29 36.41 -19.73 42.35
N ASP A 30 35.94 -20.56 43.24
CA ASP A 30 36.44 -20.77 44.62
C ASP A 30 37.96 -20.88 44.63
N ALA A 31 38.58 -20.14 45.53
CA ALA A 31 39.92 -20.51 46.01
C ALA A 31 40.03 -20.23 47.50
N ALA A 32 40.34 -21.27 48.16
CA ALA A 32 40.44 -21.46 49.56
C ALA A 32 41.30 -20.45 50.30
N GLU A 33 40.88 -20.14 51.52
CA GLU A 33 41.73 -19.58 52.61
C GLU A 33 42.92 -20.46 52.83
N GLU A 34 44.12 -19.94 52.58
CA GLU A 34 45.35 -20.43 53.27
C GLU A 34 45.86 -19.34 54.19
N THR A 35 45.64 -19.56 55.46
CA THR A 35 46.30 -18.87 56.55
C THR A 35 47.78 -19.19 56.53
N THR A 36 48.62 -18.24 56.16
CA THR A 36 50.07 -18.35 56.45
C THR A 36 50.48 -17.34 57.52
N ASP A 37 51.02 -17.89 58.52
CA ASP A 37 51.68 -17.34 59.67
C ASP A 37 52.69 -16.20 59.34
N PRO A 38 52.73 -15.09 60.08
CA PRO A 38 53.68 -14.01 59.83
C PRO A 38 54.98 -14.26 60.63
N ALA A 39 55.86 -15.00 60.04
CA ALA A 39 57.22 -15.05 60.63
C ALA A 39 58.27 -15.49 59.63
N ALA A 40 58.79 -14.52 58.85
CA ALA A 40 60.20 -14.52 58.44
C ALA A 40 60.53 -13.12 58.00
N VAL A 41 60.97 -12.32 58.94
CA VAL A 41 61.74 -11.08 58.62
C VAL A 41 63.01 -11.55 57.97
N ALA A 42 63.04 -11.58 56.62
CA ALA A 42 64.26 -11.75 55.87
C ALA A 42 65.14 -10.53 56.12
N GLU A 43 66.29 -10.71 56.69
CA GLU A 43 67.37 -9.73 56.79
C GLU A 43 67.64 -9.20 55.38
N THR A 44 67.18 -8.01 55.13
CA THR A 44 67.47 -7.32 53.89
C THR A 44 68.92 -6.85 53.90
N LYS A 45 69.73 -7.39 53.01
CA LYS A 45 71.06 -6.83 52.75
C LYS A 45 70.94 -5.32 52.48
N THR A 46 71.95 -4.55 53.02
CA THR A 46 71.97 -3.08 52.89
C THR A 46 71.63 -2.56 51.49
N PRO A 47 70.70 -1.67 51.33
CA PRO A 47 70.32 -1.17 50.00
C PRO A 47 71.52 -0.52 49.30
N ALA A 48 71.70 -0.81 48.00
CA ALA A 48 72.70 -0.13 47.21
C ALA A 48 72.22 1.28 46.84
N TYR A 49 72.96 2.30 47.24
CA TYR A 49 72.70 3.70 46.93
C TYR A 49 73.53 4.18 45.76
N TYR A 50 72.88 4.74 44.77
CA TYR A 50 73.51 5.39 43.64
C TYR A 50 72.92 6.76 43.41
N THR A 51 73.71 7.82 43.43
CA THR A 51 73.28 9.17 43.11
C THR A 51 73.62 9.47 41.65
N ASP A 52 72.59 9.72 40.82
CA ASP A 52 72.82 10.06 39.42
C ASP A 52 73.27 11.51 39.24
N LYS A 53 73.65 11.84 38.01
CA LYS A 53 74.09 13.20 37.66
C LYS A 53 73.02 14.30 37.87
N ASP A 54 71.77 13.90 37.97
CA ASP A 54 70.63 14.78 38.17
C ASP A 54 70.25 14.95 39.66
N GLY A 55 71.11 14.44 40.59
CA GLY A 55 70.90 14.54 42.02
C GLY A 55 69.83 13.61 42.57
N LEU A 56 69.41 12.63 41.79
CA LEU A 56 68.46 11.61 42.21
C LEU A 56 69.23 10.39 42.78
N VAL A 57 68.76 9.88 43.90
CA VAL A 57 69.28 8.66 44.53
C VAL A 57 68.42 7.47 44.05
N GLN A 58 69.05 6.55 43.36
CA GLN A 58 68.43 5.28 43.03
C GLN A 58 68.68 4.26 44.12
N ILE A 59 67.60 3.66 44.62
CA ILE A 59 67.67 2.65 45.66
C ILE A 59 67.12 1.36 45.09
N THR A 60 67.91 0.31 45.09
CA THR A 60 67.53 -1.03 44.70
C THR A 60 67.48 -1.91 45.97
N THR A 61 66.30 -2.48 46.24
CA THR A 61 66.12 -3.41 47.34
C THR A 61 66.23 -4.84 46.77
N LEU A 62 67.04 -5.69 47.39
CA LEU A 62 67.20 -7.09 47.04
C LEU A 62 66.50 -7.96 48.07
N ASP A 63 66.00 -9.13 47.63
CA ASP A 63 65.42 -10.13 48.49
C ASP A 63 66.58 -10.96 49.14
N ALA A 64 66.20 -11.95 50.00
CA ALA A 64 67.18 -12.81 50.71
C ALA A 64 67.99 -13.65 49.71
N SER A 65 67.55 -13.83 48.46
CA SER A 65 68.32 -14.54 47.41
C SER A 65 69.26 -13.64 46.65
N GLY A 66 69.21 -12.33 46.86
CA GLY A 66 69.97 -11.35 46.14
C GLY A 66 69.33 -10.89 44.82
N ALA A 67 68.05 -11.28 44.56
CA ALA A 67 67.28 -10.81 43.40
C ALA A 67 66.70 -9.43 43.63
N GLU A 68 66.66 -8.60 42.61
CA GLU A 68 66.09 -7.23 42.67
C GLU A 68 64.57 -7.36 42.86
N VAL A 69 64.06 -6.87 44.02
CA VAL A 69 62.66 -6.85 44.36
C VAL A 69 62.05 -5.49 44.01
N PHE A 70 62.81 -4.42 44.13
CA PHE A 70 62.31 -3.08 43.95
C PHE A 70 63.42 -2.11 43.64
N THR A 71 63.27 -1.29 42.61
CA THR A 71 64.15 -0.18 42.27
C THR A 71 63.36 1.09 42.10
N ALA A 72 63.71 2.14 42.80
CA ALA A 72 63.05 3.45 42.63
C ALA A 72 64.04 4.60 42.81
N LYS A 73 63.69 5.77 42.28
CA LYS A 73 64.47 6.98 42.48
C LYS A 73 63.81 7.86 43.52
N TYR A 74 64.63 8.50 44.31
CA TYR A 74 64.31 9.38 45.46
C TYR A 74 65.19 10.66 45.38
N ALA A 75 64.77 11.72 46.09
CA ALA A 75 65.61 12.84 46.36
C ALA A 75 65.60 13.18 47.86
N PHE A 76 66.66 13.75 48.33
CA PHE A 76 66.81 14.25 49.69
C PHE A 76 67.13 15.74 49.66
N ASP A 77 66.64 16.48 50.63
CA ASP A 77 66.96 17.91 50.80
C ASP A 77 68.38 18.13 51.36
N ALA A 78 68.78 19.37 51.50
CA ALA A 78 70.10 19.71 52.00
C ALA A 78 70.38 19.23 53.44
N ASN A 79 69.35 18.91 54.21
CA ASN A 79 69.41 18.36 55.55
C ASN A 79 69.29 16.82 55.58
N GLY A 80 69.20 16.20 54.39
CA GLY A 80 69.08 14.77 54.25
C GLY A 80 67.70 14.19 54.53
N TYR A 81 66.64 15.02 54.50
CA TYR A 81 65.25 14.56 54.61
C TYR A 81 64.71 14.14 53.26
N LEU A 82 63.90 13.13 53.23
CA LEU A 82 63.27 12.62 52.04
C LEU A 82 62.37 13.67 51.43
N CYS A 83 62.58 14.01 50.16
CA CYS A 83 61.71 14.91 49.39
C CYS A 83 60.37 14.27 49.08
N THR A 84 59.30 15.02 49.22
CA THR A 84 57.95 14.61 48.82
C THR A 84 57.26 15.76 48.05
N GLY A 85 56.32 15.41 47.18
CA GLY A 85 55.66 16.42 46.33
C GLY A 85 56.54 16.93 45.20
N ASP A 86 56.33 18.16 44.76
CA ASP A 86 57.15 18.85 43.72
C ASP A 86 58.44 19.36 44.33
N ALA A 87 59.54 18.68 44.09
CA ALA A 87 60.84 19.02 44.64
C ALA A 87 61.93 19.12 43.55
N LYS A 88 62.91 19.99 43.78
CA LYS A 88 64.05 20.19 42.90
C LYS A 88 65.17 19.19 43.22
N ALA A 89 65.64 18.48 42.21
CA ALA A 89 66.86 17.72 42.29
C ALA A 89 67.74 18.06 41.07
N GLY A 90 69.02 18.43 41.29
CA GLY A 90 69.83 19.02 40.24
C GLY A 90 69.20 20.30 39.65
N ASP A 91 69.14 20.36 38.36
CA ASP A 91 68.53 21.49 37.63
C ASP A 91 67.04 21.32 37.32
N SER A 92 66.46 20.15 37.64
CA SER A 92 65.12 19.81 37.27
C SER A 92 64.20 19.64 38.47
N TYR A 93 62.90 19.75 38.24
CA TYR A 93 61.86 19.46 39.23
C TYR A 93 61.26 18.09 38.93
N TYR A 94 61.03 17.35 40.04
CA TYR A 94 60.46 16.02 40.03
C TYR A 94 59.29 15.91 41.02
N TYR A 95 58.38 14.96 40.80
CA TYR A 95 57.32 14.66 41.74
C TYR A 95 57.62 13.38 42.50
N PHE A 96 57.65 13.47 43.79
CA PHE A 96 57.82 12.36 44.70
C PHE A 96 56.55 12.11 45.48
N ASN A 97 56.19 10.86 45.64
CA ASN A 97 54.95 10.49 46.33
C ASN A 97 54.86 11.15 47.70
N THR A 98 53.76 11.78 47.96
CA THR A 98 53.41 12.40 49.25
C THR A 98 52.74 11.33 50.15
N VAL A 99 52.54 11.67 51.44
CA VAL A 99 51.74 10.86 52.35
C VAL A 99 50.33 10.61 51.84
N SER A 100 49.74 11.61 51.18
CA SER A 100 48.42 11.51 50.57
C SER A 100 48.38 10.51 49.38
N ASP A 101 49.42 10.51 48.53
CA ASP A 101 49.56 9.56 47.43
C ASP A 101 49.68 8.12 47.93
N VAL A 102 50.48 7.93 48.96
CA VAL A 102 50.71 6.61 49.54
C VAL A 102 49.48 6.11 50.30
N LYS A 103 48.71 7.00 50.93
CA LYS A 103 47.42 6.65 51.55
C LYS A 103 46.41 6.13 50.55
N VAL A 104 46.40 6.65 49.31
CA VAL A 104 45.52 6.13 48.23
C VAL A 104 45.95 4.72 47.81
N ILE A 105 47.27 4.44 47.88
CA ILE A 105 47.83 3.15 47.44
C ILE A 105 47.84 2.13 48.60
N ASN A 106 48.03 2.59 49.85
CA ASN A 106 48.02 1.79 51.07
C ASN A 106 47.41 2.60 52.23
N PRO A 107 46.12 2.43 52.53
CA PRO A 107 45.38 3.20 53.54
C PRO A 107 45.91 3.09 54.96
N ASP A 108 46.66 2.02 55.24
CA ASP A 108 47.19 1.76 56.62
C ASP A 108 48.51 2.41 56.91
N LEU A 109 49.05 3.21 55.98
CA LEU A 109 50.33 3.89 56.19
C LEU A 109 50.20 5.06 57.17
N ASN A 110 50.95 5.06 58.25
CA ASN A 110 50.96 6.10 59.28
C ASN A 110 51.54 7.41 58.73
N PRO A 111 50.83 8.58 58.84
CA PRO A 111 51.34 9.90 58.40
C PRO A 111 52.64 10.36 59.00
N ALA A 112 53.05 9.78 60.12
CA ALA A 112 54.29 10.12 60.84
C ALA A 112 55.58 9.80 60.04
N PHE A 113 55.48 9.07 58.93
CA PHE A 113 56.63 8.72 58.07
C PHE A 113 57.05 9.85 57.08
N ALA A 114 56.44 11.03 57.16
CA ALA A 114 56.83 12.17 56.31
C ALA A 114 58.26 12.68 56.50
N ASP A 115 58.86 12.38 57.67
CA ASP A 115 60.21 12.90 58.10
C ASP A 115 61.31 11.81 58.01
N ILE A 116 61.09 10.70 57.29
CA ILE A 116 62.06 9.61 57.20
C ILE A 116 63.23 10.02 56.29
N LYS A 117 64.44 9.93 56.79
CA LYS A 117 65.69 10.20 56.03
C LYS A 117 66.07 9.06 55.06
N ALA A 118 65.51 7.86 55.17
CA ALA A 118 65.76 6.76 54.32
C ALA A 118 64.46 6.09 53.85
N PRO A 119 64.27 5.74 52.58
CA PRO A 119 63.08 5.08 52.11
C PRO A 119 63.05 3.61 52.53
N TYR A 120 62.23 3.30 53.45
CA TYR A 120 61.87 1.93 53.72
C TYR A 120 60.74 1.49 52.77
N ASN A 121 60.72 0.29 52.29
CA ASN A 121 59.66 -0.42 51.54
C ASN A 121 58.31 0.29 51.32
N SER A 122 58.18 1.56 51.64
CA SER A 122 57.03 2.43 51.39
C SER A 122 57.23 3.17 50.07
N LYS A 123 56.18 3.34 49.32
CA LYS A 123 56.19 4.14 48.10
C LYS A 123 56.31 5.63 48.38
N LEU A 124 56.45 6.04 49.67
CA LEU A 124 56.64 7.43 50.10
C LEU A 124 57.95 7.97 49.52
N GLY A 125 57.94 9.18 48.98
CA GLY A 125 59.12 9.79 48.38
C GLY A 125 59.61 9.14 47.09
N GLN A 126 58.96 8.12 46.57
CA GLN A 126 59.31 7.52 45.27
C GLN A 126 58.99 8.51 44.14
N MET A 127 59.98 8.74 43.27
CA MET A 127 59.79 9.58 42.09
C MET A 127 58.74 9.00 41.18
N GLN A 128 57.86 9.83 40.72
CA GLN A 128 56.77 9.44 39.80
C GLN A 128 57.07 9.93 38.40
N THR A 129 56.72 9.10 37.40
CA THR A 129 56.81 9.41 35.97
C THR A 129 55.42 9.42 35.33
N ASN A 130 55.27 10.13 34.23
CA ASN A 130 54.01 10.19 33.46
C ASN A 130 52.82 10.60 34.35
N LYS A 131 53.02 11.54 35.27
CA LYS A 131 51.99 11.88 36.28
C LYS A 131 51.58 13.33 36.25
N TRP A 132 50.27 13.56 36.34
CA TRP A 132 49.70 14.85 36.67
C TRP A 132 49.67 15.06 38.16
N TYR A 133 50.14 16.19 38.63
CA TYR A 133 50.11 16.57 40.04
C TYR A 133 49.38 17.90 40.22
N TRP A 134 48.52 18.00 41.25
CA TRP A 134 47.86 19.21 41.64
C TRP A 134 48.76 19.98 42.64
N ASP A 135 49.38 21.05 42.19
CA ASP A 135 50.14 21.94 43.02
C ASP A 135 49.21 22.88 43.81
N THR A 136 49.11 22.66 45.12
CA THR A 136 48.23 23.46 46.00
C THR A 136 48.64 24.92 46.11
N SER A 137 49.94 25.20 46.04
CA SER A 137 50.49 26.56 46.10
C SER A 137 50.22 27.33 44.82
N ALA A 138 50.43 26.72 43.67
CA ALA A 138 50.14 27.26 42.37
C ALA A 138 48.65 27.19 42.00
N LYS A 139 47.84 26.42 42.74
CA LYS A 139 46.44 26.08 42.44
C LYS A 139 46.28 25.63 40.98
N ALA A 140 47.19 24.75 40.54
CA ALA A 140 47.25 24.32 39.13
C ALA A 140 47.83 22.93 39.01
N PHE A 141 47.44 22.20 37.94
CA PHE A 141 48.07 20.96 37.58
C PHE A 141 49.42 21.17 36.90
N LYS A 142 50.39 20.33 37.24
CA LYS A 142 51.72 20.22 36.60
C LYS A 142 51.93 18.81 36.10
N TYR A 143 52.65 18.60 34.99
CA TYR A 143 52.94 17.27 34.44
C TYR A 143 54.42 16.93 34.54
N TYR A 144 54.66 15.69 34.95
CA TYR A 144 56.00 15.11 34.99
C TYR A 144 56.06 14.01 33.91
N ASP A 145 57.08 14.07 33.06
CA ASP A 145 57.22 13.22 31.89
C ASP A 145 57.67 11.77 32.23
N ASN A 146 58.02 11.02 31.19
CA ASN A 146 58.51 9.66 31.36
C ASN A 146 59.89 9.52 32.05
N THR A 147 60.61 10.59 32.14
CA THR A 147 61.88 10.67 32.92
C THR A 147 61.65 11.16 34.32
N GLY A 148 60.44 11.57 34.67
CA GLY A 148 60.06 12.16 35.96
C GLY A 148 60.28 13.67 36.03
N VAL A 149 60.83 14.29 34.99
CA VAL A 149 61.09 15.72 34.94
C VAL A 149 59.80 16.51 34.70
N ARG A 150 59.60 17.56 35.51
CA ARG A 150 58.49 18.50 35.30
C ARG A 150 58.69 19.26 34.01
N ILE A 151 57.70 19.24 33.16
CA ILE A 151 57.71 20.01 31.93
C ILE A 151 57.53 21.51 32.25
N ASN A 152 58.61 22.26 32.16
CA ASN A 152 58.69 23.69 32.47
C ASN A 152 58.96 24.55 31.22
N ILE A 153 58.94 23.96 30.01
CA ILE A 153 59.51 24.59 28.83
C ILE A 153 58.43 25.23 27.97
N ALA A 154 58.81 26.36 27.41
CA ALA A 154 58.21 27.12 26.32
C ALA A 154 56.83 26.72 25.79
N GLU A 155 55.94 27.64 25.89
CA GLU A 155 54.54 27.69 25.35
C GLU A 155 54.33 26.90 24.09
N LYS A 156 54.00 25.61 24.19
CA LYS A 156 53.68 24.70 23.07
C LYS A 156 52.71 23.59 23.46
N VAL A 157 52.24 22.87 22.45
CA VAL A 157 51.35 21.69 22.60
C VAL A 157 52.18 20.44 22.85
N TYR A 158 51.86 19.75 23.93
CA TYR A 158 52.46 18.48 24.31
C TYR A 158 51.46 17.37 24.13
N LYS A 159 51.91 16.20 23.63
CA LYS A 159 51.15 14.95 23.67
C LYS A 159 51.43 14.25 24.99
N ILE A 160 50.43 14.04 25.79
CA ILE A 160 50.52 13.41 27.12
C ILE A 160 49.51 12.25 27.08
N GLY A 161 50.07 11.03 27.07
CA GLY A 161 49.27 9.79 26.83
C GLY A 161 48.60 9.84 25.42
N LYS A 162 47.28 9.74 25.41
CA LYS A 162 46.48 9.83 24.17
C LYS A 162 46.00 11.22 23.83
N GLU A 163 46.19 12.19 24.76
CA GLU A 163 45.63 13.53 24.68
C GLU A 163 46.67 14.59 24.40
N TYR A 164 46.24 15.82 24.13
CA TYR A 164 47.10 16.95 23.78
C TYR A 164 46.75 18.15 24.69
N TYR A 165 47.80 18.78 25.25
CA TYR A 165 47.69 19.90 26.17
C TYR A 165 48.61 21.03 25.72
N TYR A 166 48.17 22.29 25.83
CA TYR A 166 49.06 23.41 25.72
C TYR A 166 49.58 23.76 27.10
N LEU A 167 50.89 23.58 27.32
CA LEU A 167 51.53 23.94 28.59
C LEU A 167 52.15 25.32 28.44
N GLN A 168 51.90 26.18 29.44
CA GLN A 168 52.46 27.52 29.56
C GLN A 168 53.90 27.44 30.07
N ASN A 169 54.60 28.59 30.11
CA ASN A 169 56.00 28.67 30.60
C ASN A 169 56.19 28.15 32.03
N ASN A 170 55.14 28.10 32.83
CA ASN A 170 55.15 27.57 34.19
C ASN A 170 54.76 26.09 34.28
N GLY A 171 54.61 25.40 33.15
CA GLY A 171 54.15 24.02 33.07
C GLY A 171 52.64 23.80 33.30
N VAL A 172 51.88 24.88 33.49
CA VAL A 172 50.44 24.83 33.78
C VAL A 172 49.67 24.67 32.48
N PRO A 173 48.67 23.76 32.39
CA PRO A 173 47.82 23.63 31.24
C PRO A 173 47.01 24.90 31.00
N PHE A 174 47.01 25.35 29.73
CA PHE A 174 46.21 26.50 29.31
C PHE A 174 44.75 26.05 29.07
N VAL A 175 43.81 26.91 29.44
CA VAL A 175 42.37 26.70 29.22
C VAL A 175 41.82 27.84 28.38
N GLY A 176 40.98 27.52 27.39
CA GLY A 176 40.37 28.51 26.52
C GLY A 176 40.88 28.47 25.08
N GLU A 177 40.70 29.56 24.37
CA GLU A 177 41.10 29.73 22.98
C GLU A 177 42.53 30.24 22.88
N LYS A 178 43.38 29.55 22.13
CA LYS A 178 44.79 29.92 21.95
C LYS A 178 45.21 29.79 20.50
N GLU A 179 45.80 30.80 19.92
CA GLU A 179 46.52 30.71 18.65
C GLU A 179 47.92 30.12 18.90
N THR A 180 48.22 29.01 18.27
CA THR A 180 49.49 28.31 18.42
C THR A 180 49.80 27.46 17.19
N THR A 181 51.00 26.87 17.16
CA THR A 181 51.43 25.93 16.12
C THR A 181 51.51 24.55 16.71
N TYR A 182 50.85 23.59 16.07
CA TYR A 182 50.92 22.16 16.41
C TYR A 182 51.10 21.34 15.14
N ASN A 183 52.09 20.42 15.11
CA ASN A 183 52.46 19.63 13.93
C ASN A 183 52.62 20.50 12.65
N ASN A 184 53.38 21.57 12.75
CA ASN A 184 53.63 22.57 11.67
C ASN A 184 52.37 23.29 11.17
N ASN A 185 51.26 23.16 11.86
CA ASN A 185 50.00 23.81 11.52
C ASN A 185 49.72 24.97 12.49
N LYS A 186 49.93 26.20 12.04
CA LYS A 186 49.50 27.37 12.78
C LYS A 186 47.99 27.53 12.71
N GLY A 187 47.33 27.77 13.85
CA GLY A 187 45.89 27.96 13.90
C GLY A 187 45.38 28.24 15.29
N LEU A 188 44.08 28.42 15.38
CA LEU A 188 43.37 28.61 16.61
C LEU A 188 42.91 27.27 17.15
N TYR A 189 43.21 26.99 18.41
CA TYR A 189 42.87 25.76 19.14
C TYR A 189 42.05 26.12 20.38
N TRP A 190 41.30 25.14 20.89
CA TRP A 190 40.57 25.26 22.15
C TRP A 190 41.00 24.18 23.13
N PHE A 191 41.25 24.59 24.35
CA PHE A 191 41.65 23.75 25.46
C PHE A 191 40.58 23.79 26.54
N ARG A 192 40.06 22.61 26.91
CA ARG A 192 38.90 22.51 27.81
C ARG A 192 39.24 22.91 29.22
N SER A 193 38.30 23.50 29.95
CA SER A 193 38.29 23.55 31.41
C SER A 193 38.10 22.15 32.00
N ALA A 194 38.44 21.95 33.26
CA ALA A 194 38.13 20.74 34.03
C ALA A 194 36.61 20.47 34.02
N SER A 195 36.25 19.22 34.12
CA SER A 195 34.86 18.74 34.27
C SER A 195 34.80 17.63 35.29
N ALA A 196 33.62 17.21 35.67
CA ALA A 196 33.44 16.11 36.62
C ALA A 196 34.14 14.78 36.17
N ASN A 197 34.28 14.59 34.87
CA ASN A 197 34.91 13.41 34.29
C ASN A 197 36.37 13.63 33.84
N GLU A 198 36.83 14.88 33.83
CA GLU A 198 38.18 15.29 33.43
C GLU A 198 38.73 16.30 34.45
N ILE A 199 39.43 15.77 35.47
CA ILE A 199 39.95 16.56 36.56
C ILE A 199 41.05 17.51 36.04
N VAL A 200 41.89 17.05 35.10
CA VAL A 200 42.97 17.87 34.52
C VAL A 200 42.43 18.75 33.41
N PRO A 201 42.47 20.08 33.56
CA PRO A 201 42.07 21.02 32.51
C PRO A 201 43.11 21.09 31.38
N GLY A 202 42.75 21.79 30.30
CA GLY A 202 43.70 22.11 29.23
C GLY A 202 43.81 21.04 28.13
N LYS A 203 42.94 20.06 28.11
CA LYS A 203 42.88 19.07 27.04
C LYS A 203 42.40 19.73 25.73
N MET A 204 43.16 19.53 24.64
CA MET A 204 42.84 20.03 23.31
C MET A 204 41.56 19.37 22.79
N VAL A 205 40.62 20.17 22.33
CA VAL A 205 39.42 19.65 21.70
C VAL A 205 39.68 19.26 20.24
N ARG A 206 39.06 18.15 19.82
CA ARG A 206 39.17 17.63 18.46
C ARG A 206 37.80 17.05 18.03
N ASN A 207 37.48 17.13 16.73
CA ASN A 207 36.24 16.61 16.18
C ASN A 207 34.97 17.04 16.93
N THR A 208 34.89 18.25 17.43
CA THR A 208 33.80 18.69 18.30
C THR A 208 33.38 20.12 18.12
N TRP A 209 32.17 20.43 18.54
CA TRP A 209 31.63 21.77 18.60
C TRP A 209 31.87 22.40 19.97
N ILE A 210 32.35 23.63 19.98
CA ILE A 210 32.51 24.44 21.21
C ILE A 210 31.63 25.65 21.12
N GLY A 211 30.81 25.87 22.17
CA GLY A 211 30.02 27.08 22.35
C GLY A 211 30.88 28.22 22.84
N ILE A 212 30.93 29.28 22.08
CA ILE A 212 31.64 30.52 22.45
C ILE A 212 30.58 31.50 22.96
N ASN A 213 30.72 31.96 24.20
CA ASN A 213 29.82 32.94 24.85
C ASN A 213 28.34 32.59 24.81
N ASN A 214 28.00 31.30 25.01
CA ASN A 214 26.64 30.72 25.08
C ASN A 214 25.73 30.91 23.85
N LYS A 215 26.19 31.59 22.79
CA LYS A 215 25.33 31.92 21.62
C LYS A 215 25.91 31.51 20.28
N ARG A 216 27.22 31.32 20.17
CA ARG A 216 27.92 31.03 18.92
C ARG A 216 28.73 29.77 19.06
N TRP A 217 28.75 28.95 18.02
CA TRP A 217 29.42 27.65 18.03
C TRP A 217 30.48 27.60 16.97
N ARG A 218 31.66 27.06 17.32
CA ARG A 218 32.77 26.78 16.42
C ARG A 218 33.07 25.29 16.41
N TYR A 219 33.53 24.77 15.29
CA TYR A 219 33.96 23.37 15.15
C TYR A 219 35.49 23.32 15.10
N PHE A 220 36.04 22.41 15.87
CA PHE A 220 37.45 22.07 15.87
C PHE A 220 37.62 20.72 15.19
N GLY A 221 38.50 20.65 14.16
CA GLY A 221 38.69 19.47 13.31
C GLY A 221 39.47 18.35 13.99
N SER A 222 39.80 17.32 13.21
CA SER A 222 40.56 16.17 13.70
C SER A 222 41.99 16.52 14.13
N ASP A 223 42.55 17.59 13.59
CA ASP A 223 43.84 18.15 13.94
C ASP A 223 43.77 19.15 15.12
N GLY A 224 42.60 19.35 15.71
CA GLY A 224 42.33 20.30 16.79
C GLY A 224 42.19 21.73 16.34
N ARG A 225 42.44 22.08 15.07
CA ARG A 225 42.33 23.46 14.60
C ARG A 225 40.85 23.85 14.40
N TYR A 226 40.60 25.09 14.70
CA TYR A 226 39.35 25.74 14.34
C TYR A 226 39.12 25.74 12.83
N VAL A 227 37.97 25.25 12.46
CA VAL A 227 37.58 25.18 11.04
C VAL A 227 37.08 26.55 10.59
N LYS A 228 37.98 27.35 10.06
CA LYS A 228 37.68 28.68 9.50
C LYS A 228 37.49 28.60 7.99
N LYS A 229 36.68 29.46 7.47
CA LYS A 229 36.45 29.61 6.05
C LYS A 229 37.22 30.80 5.47
N GLY A 230 37.54 30.70 4.16
CA GLY A 230 38.01 31.81 3.37
C GLY A 230 36.90 32.86 3.13
N ILE A 231 37.28 34.10 2.90
CA ILE A 231 36.41 35.25 2.67
C ILE A 231 35.37 34.95 1.57
N GLY A 232 34.09 35.19 1.83
CA GLY A 232 33.02 35.24 0.84
C GLY A 232 32.28 33.92 0.52
N ALA A 233 32.73 32.72 0.91
CA ALA A 233 32.04 31.46 0.66
C ALA A 233 31.68 30.75 1.97
N TYR A 234 30.60 29.97 2.04
CA TYR A 234 30.23 29.15 3.20
C TYR A 234 30.91 27.80 3.16
N LYS A 235 31.54 27.36 4.24
CA LYS A 235 32.14 26.05 4.31
C LYS A 235 31.05 25.04 4.70
N VAL A 236 30.89 24.00 3.88
CA VAL A 236 30.10 22.86 4.21
C VAL A 236 30.94 21.90 5.03
N LEU A 237 30.51 21.64 6.25
CA LEU A 237 31.12 20.68 7.14
C LEU A 237 30.20 19.46 7.23
N LYS A 238 30.72 18.29 6.87
CA LYS A 238 29.99 17.04 7.00
C LYS A 238 30.57 16.28 8.17
N ASN A 239 29.81 16.19 9.24
CA ASN A 239 30.13 15.34 10.38
C ASN A 239 29.13 14.19 10.39
N SER A 240 29.60 12.98 10.21
CA SER A 240 28.77 11.79 9.93
C SER A 240 27.80 12.04 8.76
N SER A 241 26.50 11.98 8.98
CA SER A 241 25.47 12.25 7.96
C SER A 241 24.97 13.71 7.96
N ASN A 242 25.41 14.53 8.90
CA ASN A 242 24.90 15.88 9.09
C ASN A 242 25.69 16.93 8.29
N LEU A 243 24.98 17.88 7.72
CA LEU A 243 25.53 18.98 6.97
C LEU A 243 25.40 20.28 7.78
N TYR A 244 26.50 21.00 7.95
CA TYR A 244 26.56 22.29 8.64
C TYR A 244 27.10 23.36 7.71
N LEU A 245 26.64 24.58 7.88
CA LEU A 245 27.21 25.76 7.22
C LEU A 245 27.79 26.74 8.26
N LEU A 246 28.98 27.24 7.96
CA LEU A 246 29.67 28.23 8.78
C LEU A 246 29.60 29.57 8.07
N ASP A 247 29.49 30.66 8.85
CA ASP A 247 29.59 32.01 8.33
C ASP A 247 31.06 32.39 7.97
N ALA A 248 31.28 33.61 7.54
CA ALA A 248 32.62 34.08 7.17
C ALA A 248 33.61 34.02 8.32
N ASN A 249 33.14 34.11 9.56
CA ASN A 249 33.94 34.06 10.78
C ASN A 249 34.02 32.64 11.37
N GLY A 250 33.51 31.63 10.64
CA GLY A 250 33.50 30.20 11.02
C GLY A 250 32.51 29.83 12.13
N TYR A 251 31.56 30.68 12.44
CA TYR A 251 30.51 30.35 13.38
C TYR A 251 29.40 29.53 12.69
N LEU A 252 28.85 28.61 13.45
CA LEU A 252 27.72 27.79 13.00
C LEU A 252 26.50 28.67 12.72
N ILE A 253 25.96 28.53 11.51
CA ILE A 253 24.71 29.20 11.12
C ILE A 253 23.53 28.39 11.62
N LYS A 254 22.59 29.03 12.30
CA LYS A 254 21.35 28.45 12.82
C LYS A 254 20.13 29.26 12.39
N GLY A 255 18.97 28.60 12.29
CA GLY A 255 17.66 29.23 12.20
C GLY A 255 17.36 30.03 10.94
N LYS A 256 18.15 29.93 9.87
CA LYS A 256 17.95 30.77 8.68
C LYS A 256 18.27 30.03 7.36
N GLN A 257 17.69 30.54 6.27
CA GLN A 257 18.07 30.16 4.94
C GLN A 257 19.36 30.81 4.50
N VAL A 258 20.23 30.06 3.89
CA VAL A 258 21.55 30.48 3.42
C VAL A 258 21.75 30.06 1.97
N LYS A 259 22.35 30.94 1.16
CA LYS A 259 22.82 30.62 -0.19
C LYS A 259 24.24 30.08 -0.09
N GLY A 260 24.43 28.78 -0.35
CA GLY A 260 25.75 28.18 -0.53
C GLY A 260 26.22 28.31 -1.98
N ALA A 261 27.40 27.76 -2.30
CA ALA A 261 27.97 27.81 -3.64
C ALA A 261 27.09 27.09 -4.67
N ASP A 262 26.41 26.02 -4.26
CA ASP A 262 25.66 25.07 -5.11
C ASP A 262 24.15 25.07 -4.87
N GLY A 263 23.64 26.01 -4.08
CA GLY A 263 22.21 26.16 -3.81
C GLY A 263 21.84 26.80 -2.50
N TYR A 264 20.54 26.77 -2.19
CA TYR A 264 20.02 27.27 -0.92
C TYR A 264 19.86 26.14 0.08
N TYR A 265 20.20 26.44 1.34
CA TYR A 265 20.06 25.58 2.50
C TYR A 265 19.20 26.23 3.56
N TYR A 266 18.57 25.48 4.45
CA TYR A 266 17.95 26.02 5.64
C TYR A 266 18.48 25.28 6.86
N MET A 267 19.06 26.04 7.78
CA MET A 267 19.75 25.53 8.97
C MET A 267 18.77 25.44 10.13
N SER A 268 18.76 24.32 10.83
CA SER A 268 17.97 24.14 12.04
C SER A 268 18.26 25.16 13.09
N ASN A 269 17.24 25.68 13.76
CA ASN A 269 17.40 26.65 14.84
C ASN A 269 18.09 26.05 16.08
N SER A 270 17.76 24.81 16.41
CA SER A 270 18.33 24.12 17.59
C SER A 270 19.74 23.60 17.31
N SER A 271 19.92 22.75 16.32
CA SER A 271 21.17 22.02 16.07
C SER A 271 22.10 22.69 15.06
N GLY A 272 21.61 23.59 14.21
CA GLY A 272 22.36 24.09 13.06
C GLY A 272 22.58 23.08 11.94
N ILE A 273 21.94 21.91 11.98
CA ILE A 273 21.99 20.94 10.90
C ILE A 273 21.12 21.42 9.73
N ALA A 274 21.60 21.26 8.51
CA ALA A 274 20.80 21.55 7.34
C ALA A 274 19.61 20.59 7.25
N TYR A 275 18.42 21.13 7.07
CA TYR A 275 17.24 20.30 6.83
C TYR A 275 17.37 19.56 5.51
N ALA A 276 17.18 18.25 5.53
CA ALA A 276 17.18 17.37 4.37
C ALA A 276 15.92 16.51 4.34
N ASN A 277 15.51 16.09 3.15
CA ASN A 277 14.33 15.25 2.89
C ASN A 277 13.05 15.77 3.56
N ARG A 278 12.86 17.07 3.65
CA ARG A 278 11.70 17.63 4.36
C ARG A 278 11.20 18.95 3.83
N LEU A 279 9.96 19.24 4.17
CA LEU A 279 9.33 20.53 3.97
C LEU A 279 9.66 21.46 5.13
N VAL A 280 10.03 22.70 4.82
CA VAL A 280 10.33 23.75 5.79
C VAL A 280 9.48 24.98 5.49
N LYS A 281 8.81 25.54 6.51
CA LYS A 281 8.10 26.80 6.40
C LYS A 281 9.12 27.94 6.57
N ILE A 282 9.18 28.84 5.59
CA ILE A 282 10.03 30.00 5.59
C ILE A 282 9.14 31.20 5.27
N GLY A 283 8.90 32.06 6.27
CA GLY A 283 7.85 33.06 6.19
C GLY A 283 6.49 32.42 5.91
N ASN A 284 5.78 32.94 4.93
CA ASN A 284 4.45 32.45 4.54
C ASN A 284 4.48 31.25 3.56
N TYR A 285 5.66 30.74 3.18
CA TYR A 285 5.79 29.73 2.15
C TYR A 285 6.46 28.46 2.66
N ARG A 286 6.17 27.34 2.02
CA ARG A 286 6.83 26.05 2.27
C ARG A 286 7.77 25.72 1.13
N TYR A 287 8.97 25.27 1.48
CA TYR A 287 10.01 24.84 0.55
C TYR A 287 10.45 23.42 0.86
N TYR A 288 10.81 22.67 -0.15
CA TYR A 288 11.37 21.34 0.04
C TYR A 288 12.90 21.38 -0.07
N PHE A 289 13.54 20.72 0.87
CA PHE A 289 14.98 20.48 0.89
C PHE A 289 15.23 18.99 0.63
N THR A 290 16.07 18.70 -0.38
CA THR A 290 16.37 17.36 -0.86
C THR A 290 17.32 16.62 0.09
N SER A 291 17.65 15.34 -0.21
CA SER A 291 18.51 14.52 0.64
C SER A 291 19.90 15.10 0.91
N ASN A 292 20.41 15.92 0.00
CA ASN A 292 21.68 16.63 0.17
C ASN A 292 21.55 17.98 0.89
N GLY A 293 20.39 18.28 1.47
CA GLY A 293 20.11 19.51 2.20
C GLY A 293 19.87 20.74 1.32
N ARG A 294 19.96 20.62 -0.01
CA ARG A 294 19.70 21.73 -0.92
C ARG A 294 18.22 21.94 -1.16
N ARG A 295 17.78 23.19 -1.26
CA ARG A 295 16.43 23.51 -1.71
C ARG A 295 16.21 22.97 -3.12
N ALA A 296 15.11 22.24 -3.33
CA ALA A 296 14.76 21.67 -4.62
C ALA A 296 14.67 22.75 -5.72
N THR A 297 15.04 22.38 -6.93
CA THR A 297 14.98 23.27 -8.11
C THR A 297 13.68 23.14 -8.90
N TRP A 298 12.80 22.26 -8.47
CA TRP A 298 11.54 21.94 -9.17
C TRP A 298 10.63 23.17 -9.31
N ARG A 299 10.04 23.31 -10.52
CA ARG A 299 9.11 24.38 -10.89
C ARG A 299 7.94 23.82 -11.69
N ASN A 300 6.77 24.40 -11.54
CA ASN A 300 5.57 24.14 -12.32
C ASN A 300 5.25 22.64 -12.52
N ARG A 301 5.43 21.80 -11.52
CA ARG A 301 5.24 20.35 -11.61
C ARG A 301 4.76 19.71 -10.32
N TRP A 302 4.10 18.57 -10.46
CA TRP A 302 3.79 17.68 -9.35
C TRP A 302 4.99 16.82 -9.00
N VAL A 303 5.24 16.65 -7.72
CA VAL A 303 6.27 15.76 -7.19
C VAL A 303 5.72 15.00 -5.98
N GLN A 304 5.96 13.70 -5.93
CA GLN A 304 5.68 12.88 -4.76
C GLN A 304 6.89 12.93 -3.83
N LEU A 305 6.66 13.31 -2.59
CA LEU A 305 7.71 13.42 -1.58
C LEU A 305 7.62 12.23 -0.62
N ALA A 306 8.62 11.35 -0.65
CA ALA A 306 8.75 10.26 0.31
C ALA A 306 8.85 10.80 1.74
N GLY A 307 8.40 10.02 2.72
CA GLY A 307 8.45 10.41 4.13
C GLY A 307 7.49 11.54 4.53
N THR A 308 6.61 11.98 3.61
CA THR A 308 5.56 12.95 3.93
C THR A 308 4.19 12.26 4.02
N GLY A 309 3.41 12.58 5.04
CA GLY A 309 2.09 11.95 5.28
C GLY A 309 2.16 10.66 6.11
N SER A 310 1.01 10.04 6.33
CA SER A 310 0.84 8.89 7.23
C SER A 310 1.08 7.53 6.56
N THR A 311 1.53 7.50 5.31
CA THR A 311 1.72 6.26 4.55
C THR A 311 3.15 6.20 3.97
N LYS A 312 3.60 4.98 3.66
CA LYS A 312 4.92 4.73 3.02
C LYS A 312 5.08 5.40 1.64
N TYR A 313 3.98 5.80 1.01
CA TYR A 313 4.00 6.36 -0.34
C TYR A 313 4.37 7.84 -0.39
N GLY A 314 4.34 8.58 0.76
CA GLY A 314 4.48 10.03 0.76
C GLY A 314 3.30 10.75 0.12
N ARG A 315 3.37 12.07 0.06
CA ARG A 315 2.31 12.92 -0.50
C ARG A 315 2.74 13.61 -1.78
N TYR A 316 1.77 13.94 -2.63
CA TYR A 316 2.00 14.77 -3.81
C TYR A 316 1.90 16.25 -3.46
N TYR A 317 2.84 17.03 -4.01
CA TYR A 317 2.86 18.49 -3.90
C TYR A 317 3.05 19.11 -5.26
N TYR A 318 2.42 20.26 -5.49
CA TYR A 318 2.66 21.05 -6.68
C TYR A 318 3.69 22.12 -6.40
N PHE A 319 4.77 22.13 -7.13
CA PHE A 319 5.79 23.17 -7.08
C PHE A 319 5.46 24.24 -8.10
N GLY A 320 5.30 25.49 -7.64
CA GLY A 320 4.97 26.61 -8.48
C GLY A 320 6.18 27.17 -9.27
N ASN A 321 6.07 28.38 -9.74
CA ASN A 321 7.10 29.03 -10.55
C ASN A 321 8.41 29.36 -9.79
N THR A 322 8.36 29.46 -8.47
CA THR A 322 9.57 29.65 -7.64
C THR A 322 10.19 28.30 -7.30
N ALA A 323 11.47 28.13 -7.59
CA ALA A 323 12.19 26.86 -7.36
C ALA A 323 12.02 26.33 -5.93
N GLY A 324 11.62 25.09 -5.80
CA GLY A 324 11.45 24.39 -4.54
C GLY A 324 10.31 24.90 -3.64
N ARG A 325 9.53 25.91 -4.08
CA ARG A 325 8.38 26.46 -3.33
C ARG A 325 7.11 25.70 -3.68
N ILE A 326 6.41 25.22 -2.66
CA ILE A 326 5.10 24.64 -2.85
C ILE A 326 4.07 25.72 -3.17
N GLN A 327 3.32 25.50 -4.23
CA GLN A 327 2.08 26.22 -4.52
C GLN A 327 0.92 25.35 -4.05
N GLU A 328 0.20 25.80 -3.03
CA GLU A 328 -0.91 25.05 -2.50
C GLU A 328 -2.01 24.89 -3.53
N LYS A 329 -2.41 23.65 -3.76
CA LYS A 329 -3.58 23.27 -4.54
C LYS A 329 -4.66 22.78 -3.58
N LYS A 330 -5.90 23.17 -3.83
CA LYS A 330 -7.06 22.83 -3.00
C LYS A 330 -8.07 22.01 -3.82
N GLY A 331 -8.85 21.18 -3.14
CA GLY A 331 -9.92 20.40 -3.76
C GLY A 331 -9.40 19.27 -4.64
N MET A 332 -10.26 18.80 -5.53
CA MET A 332 -9.96 17.69 -6.44
C MET A 332 -9.03 18.14 -7.57
N GLN A 333 -7.86 17.53 -7.66
CA GLN A 333 -6.86 17.83 -8.67
C GLN A 333 -6.51 16.58 -9.51
N LYS A 334 -6.33 16.81 -10.81
CA LYS A 334 -5.71 15.84 -11.72
C LYS A 334 -4.19 15.94 -11.55
N VAL A 335 -3.54 14.86 -11.11
CA VAL A 335 -2.09 14.81 -10.94
C VAL A 335 -1.44 14.10 -12.11
N THR A 336 -0.44 14.76 -12.72
CA THR A 336 0.41 14.22 -13.78
C THR A 336 1.87 14.36 -13.37
N VAL A 337 2.66 13.31 -13.59
CA VAL A 337 4.11 13.33 -13.36
C VAL A 337 4.79 12.90 -14.65
N ASN A 338 5.74 13.69 -15.12
CA ASN A 338 6.43 13.47 -16.41
C ASN A 338 5.44 13.19 -17.56
N ASN A 339 4.42 14.04 -17.68
CA ASN A 339 3.31 13.96 -18.65
C ASN A 339 2.43 12.69 -18.56
N LYS A 340 2.68 11.79 -17.60
CA LYS A 340 1.84 10.61 -17.37
C LYS A 340 0.78 10.92 -16.33
N PHE A 341 -0.49 10.61 -16.64
CA PHE A 341 -1.59 10.71 -15.68
C PHE A 341 -1.41 9.69 -14.56
N ILE A 342 -1.36 10.17 -13.32
CA ILE A 342 -1.22 9.33 -12.12
C ILE A 342 -2.58 9.03 -11.51
N GLY A 343 -3.44 10.03 -11.41
CA GLY A 343 -4.75 9.88 -10.80
C GLY A 343 -5.41 11.20 -10.40
N TRP A 344 -6.57 11.08 -9.78
CA TRP A 344 -7.26 12.19 -9.12
C TRP A 344 -6.95 12.15 -7.63
N PHE A 345 -6.68 13.31 -7.05
CA PHE A 345 -6.32 13.50 -5.64
C PHE A 345 -7.16 14.62 -5.04
N LEU A 346 -7.49 14.50 -3.77
CA LEU A 346 -8.15 15.58 -3.01
C LEU A 346 -7.14 16.26 -2.10
N PHE A 347 -7.01 17.56 -2.23
CA PHE A 347 -6.08 18.38 -1.43
C PHE A 347 -6.83 19.24 -0.41
N THR A 348 -6.31 19.27 0.82
CA THR A 348 -6.79 20.14 1.90
C THR A 348 -6.37 21.59 1.68
N ASN A 349 -6.84 22.48 2.54
CA ASN A 349 -6.43 23.88 2.54
C ASN A 349 -4.92 24.11 2.75
N GLY A 350 -4.22 23.16 3.39
CA GLY A 350 -2.77 23.20 3.54
C GLY A 350 -1.99 22.55 2.38
N GLY A 351 -2.67 22.21 1.26
CA GLY A 351 -2.03 21.58 0.09
C GLY A 351 -1.56 20.13 0.30
N ASN A 352 -2.02 19.47 1.36
CA ASN A 352 -1.78 18.06 1.60
C ASN A 352 -2.89 17.23 0.96
N ASN A 353 -2.54 16.16 0.25
CA ASN A 353 -3.55 15.25 -0.29
C ASN A 353 -4.02 14.23 0.75
N TYR A 354 -5.30 13.86 0.65
CA TYR A 354 -5.86 12.76 1.43
C TYR A 354 -5.13 11.45 1.09
N GLN A 355 -4.89 10.63 2.10
CA GLN A 355 -4.31 9.29 1.98
C GLN A 355 -4.99 8.35 2.96
N ASN A 356 -5.31 7.12 2.50
CA ASN A 356 -5.94 6.08 3.29
C ASN A 356 -7.20 6.57 4.04
N ALA A 357 -8.02 7.39 3.40
CA ALA A 357 -9.09 8.14 4.06
C ALA A 357 -10.34 8.31 3.20
N TRP A 358 -11.48 8.39 3.86
CA TRP A 358 -12.75 8.74 3.28
C TRP A 358 -12.94 10.26 3.20
N SER A 359 -13.57 10.72 2.14
CA SER A 359 -14.11 12.07 2.02
C SER A 359 -15.51 11.98 1.41
N GLY A 360 -16.51 12.06 2.23
CA GLY A 360 -17.89 11.76 1.85
C GLY A 360 -18.02 10.34 1.29
N SER A 361 -18.54 10.22 0.06
CA SER A 361 -18.69 8.94 -0.64
C SER A 361 -17.45 8.51 -1.44
N ARG A 362 -16.33 9.19 -1.32
CA ARG A 362 -15.08 8.90 -2.02
C ARG A 362 -14.02 8.39 -1.06
N TYR A 363 -13.20 7.48 -1.53
CA TYR A 363 -12.06 6.97 -0.77
C TYR A 363 -10.75 7.29 -1.51
N PHE A 364 -9.74 7.67 -0.75
CA PHE A 364 -8.40 7.94 -1.25
C PHE A 364 -7.46 6.85 -0.75
N LEU A 365 -6.83 6.17 -1.70
CA LEU A 365 -5.93 5.04 -1.45
C LEU A 365 -4.71 5.45 -0.60
N PRO A 366 -3.93 4.51 -0.07
CA PRO A 366 -2.71 4.83 0.67
C PRO A 366 -1.71 5.71 -0.10
N ASP A 367 -1.67 5.62 -1.42
CA ASP A 367 -0.86 6.47 -2.28
C ASP A 367 -1.54 7.82 -2.61
N GLY A 368 -2.72 8.07 -2.08
CA GLY A 368 -3.50 9.29 -2.24
C GLY A 368 -4.37 9.33 -3.49
N ARG A 369 -4.30 8.37 -4.39
CA ARG A 369 -5.18 8.31 -5.56
C ARG A 369 -6.62 8.04 -5.15
N MET A 370 -7.55 8.72 -5.78
CA MET A 370 -8.97 8.45 -5.61
C MET A 370 -9.30 7.03 -6.12
N ALA A 371 -9.98 6.26 -5.30
CA ALA A 371 -10.42 4.91 -5.63
C ALA A 371 -11.37 4.91 -6.83
N SER A 372 -11.28 3.87 -7.67
CA SER A 372 -12.15 3.69 -8.84
C SER A 372 -12.31 2.19 -9.17
N GLY A 373 -13.52 1.79 -9.54
CA GLY A 373 -13.84 0.37 -9.74
C GLY A 373 -13.89 -0.41 -8.43
N VAL A 374 -13.68 -1.73 -8.49
CA VAL A 374 -13.63 -2.58 -7.30
C VAL A 374 -12.39 -2.25 -6.49
N THR A 375 -12.57 -1.90 -5.24
CA THR A 375 -11.48 -1.53 -4.33
C THR A 375 -11.66 -2.22 -2.98
N LYS A 376 -10.59 -2.87 -2.51
CA LYS A 376 -10.52 -3.45 -1.15
C LYS A 376 -10.02 -2.39 -0.17
N ILE A 377 -10.76 -2.19 0.91
CA ILE A 377 -10.43 -1.27 2.00
C ILE A 377 -10.55 -2.06 3.31
N GLY A 378 -9.41 -2.31 3.95
CA GLY A 378 -9.34 -3.30 5.01
C GLY A 378 -9.80 -4.68 4.50
N ASN A 379 -10.76 -5.31 5.19
CA ASN A 379 -11.36 -6.59 4.80
C ASN A 379 -12.66 -6.44 3.98
N LYS A 380 -13.01 -5.22 3.55
CA LYS A 380 -14.27 -4.91 2.87
C LYS A 380 -14.01 -4.51 1.42
N TYR A 381 -14.98 -4.80 0.54
CA TYR A 381 -14.90 -4.45 -0.87
C TYR A 381 -15.99 -3.45 -1.23
N TYR A 382 -15.63 -2.47 -2.06
CA TYR A 382 -16.50 -1.39 -2.54
C TYR A 382 -16.34 -1.23 -4.05
N PHE A 383 -17.33 -0.61 -4.69
CA PHE A 383 -17.20 -0.20 -6.09
C PHE A 383 -17.33 1.33 -6.20
N PHE A 384 -16.32 1.96 -6.76
CA PHE A 384 -16.31 3.41 -6.98
C PHE A 384 -16.53 3.74 -8.44
N GLN A 385 -17.32 4.78 -8.70
CA GLN A 385 -17.69 5.18 -10.04
C GLN A 385 -16.48 5.68 -10.84
N ARG A 386 -16.39 5.23 -12.08
CA ARG A 386 -15.35 5.63 -13.05
C ARG A 386 -15.82 6.75 -13.98
N SER A 387 -16.84 7.51 -13.61
CA SER A 387 -17.42 8.56 -14.41
C SER A 387 -16.41 9.65 -14.81
N SER A 388 -16.49 10.13 -16.04
CA SER A 388 -15.81 11.34 -16.50
C SER A 388 -16.41 12.59 -15.88
N THR A 389 -17.70 12.56 -15.54
CA THR A 389 -18.43 13.68 -14.93
C THR A 389 -17.92 13.96 -13.52
N LYS A 390 -17.51 15.21 -13.26
CA LYS A 390 -16.91 15.64 -11.97
C LYS A 390 -17.76 15.26 -10.76
N GLN A 391 -19.09 15.38 -10.86
CA GLN A 391 -20.03 15.10 -9.78
C GLN A 391 -19.98 13.64 -9.32
N TYR A 392 -19.97 12.69 -10.27
CA TYR A 392 -20.08 11.26 -9.95
C TYR A 392 -18.72 10.54 -9.82
N ARG A 393 -17.64 11.16 -10.29
CA ARG A 393 -16.30 10.55 -10.28
C ARG A 393 -15.89 10.14 -8.87
N GLY A 394 -15.54 8.87 -8.73
CA GLY A 394 -15.06 8.28 -7.48
C GLY A 394 -16.13 8.13 -6.39
N GLN A 395 -17.41 8.39 -6.67
CA GLN A 395 -18.46 8.10 -5.69
C GLN A 395 -18.65 6.59 -5.54
N MET A 396 -18.86 6.16 -4.32
CA MET A 396 -19.17 4.77 -3.98
C MET A 396 -20.60 4.43 -4.41
N TYR A 397 -20.79 3.32 -5.10
CA TYR A 397 -22.13 2.76 -5.35
C TYR A 397 -22.77 2.25 -4.07
N LYS A 398 -24.09 2.46 -3.93
CA LYS A 398 -24.91 2.00 -2.80
C LYS A 398 -26.26 1.48 -3.29
N GLY A 399 -26.73 0.37 -2.72
CA GLY A 399 -28.07 -0.16 -2.92
C GLY A 399 -28.39 -0.52 -4.37
N THR A 400 -27.42 -0.88 -5.21
CA THR A 400 -27.66 -1.04 -6.65
C THR A 400 -26.80 -2.11 -7.30
N TRP A 401 -27.28 -2.57 -8.46
CA TRP A 401 -26.53 -3.41 -9.37
C TRP A 401 -25.56 -2.58 -10.24
N ILE A 402 -24.38 -3.13 -10.49
CA ILE A 402 -23.34 -2.48 -11.27
C ILE A 402 -22.91 -3.45 -12.38
N LYS A 403 -23.06 -3.05 -13.65
CA LYS A 403 -22.51 -3.77 -14.79
C LYS A 403 -21.19 -3.11 -15.21
N TYR A 404 -20.10 -3.87 -15.16
CA TYR A 404 -18.79 -3.39 -15.56
C TYR A 404 -17.96 -4.51 -16.20
N ASN A 405 -17.41 -4.28 -17.39
CA ASN A 405 -16.67 -5.27 -18.19
C ASN A 405 -17.40 -6.60 -18.30
N ASN A 406 -18.69 -6.56 -18.69
CA ASN A 406 -19.60 -7.71 -18.79
C ASN A 406 -19.75 -8.55 -17.51
N LYS A 407 -19.34 -8.00 -16.38
CA LYS A 407 -19.52 -8.61 -15.05
C LYS A 407 -20.54 -7.80 -14.24
N TYR A 408 -21.30 -8.50 -13.40
CA TYR A 408 -22.29 -7.87 -12.53
C TYR A 408 -21.81 -7.91 -11.08
N TYR A 409 -21.98 -6.77 -10.40
CA TYR A 409 -21.66 -6.59 -8.99
C TYR A 409 -22.90 -6.06 -8.29
N TYR A 410 -23.01 -6.30 -7.00
CA TYR A 410 -24.06 -5.71 -6.19
C TYR A 410 -23.48 -4.98 -4.98
N ALA A 411 -23.77 -3.70 -4.88
CA ALA A 411 -23.46 -2.88 -3.72
C ALA A 411 -24.69 -2.79 -2.82
N ALA A 412 -24.57 -3.21 -1.58
CA ALA A 412 -25.62 -3.08 -0.56
C ALA A 412 -25.86 -1.60 -0.21
N SER A 413 -26.91 -1.31 0.57
CA SER A 413 -27.25 0.07 0.98
C SER A 413 -26.12 0.81 1.71
N ASN A 414 -25.28 0.07 2.43
CA ASN A 414 -24.08 0.59 3.09
C ASN A 414 -22.85 0.68 2.15
N GLY A 415 -22.98 0.34 0.87
CA GLY A 415 -21.93 0.37 -0.14
C GLY A 415 -21.02 -0.86 -0.19
N LEU A 416 -21.20 -1.83 0.70
CA LEU A 416 -20.40 -3.06 0.67
C LEU A 416 -20.79 -3.93 -0.52
N LEU A 417 -19.80 -4.43 -1.25
CA LEU A 417 -20.04 -5.42 -2.30
C LEU A 417 -20.38 -6.78 -1.69
N ALA A 418 -21.28 -7.50 -2.37
CA ALA A 418 -21.48 -8.93 -2.15
C ALA A 418 -20.24 -9.67 -2.67
N VAL A 419 -19.41 -10.22 -1.76
CA VAL A 419 -18.09 -10.77 -2.11
C VAL A 419 -18.20 -12.21 -2.58
N SER A 420 -18.82 -13.08 -1.77
CA SER A 420 -18.93 -14.51 -2.05
C SER A 420 -20.16 -15.09 -1.39
N GLY A 421 -20.60 -16.24 -1.93
CA GLY A 421 -21.73 -16.99 -1.43
C GLY A 421 -23.09 -16.44 -1.87
N TRP A 422 -24.14 -17.00 -1.27
CA TRP A 422 -25.51 -16.69 -1.62
C TRP A 422 -26.01 -15.39 -1.01
N ARG A 423 -26.73 -14.59 -1.80
CA ARG A 423 -27.44 -13.38 -1.34
C ARG A 423 -28.85 -13.37 -1.90
N ARG A 424 -29.82 -12.96 -1.08
CA ARG A 424 -31.20 -12.72 -1.49
C ARG A 424 -31.40 -11.25 -1.77
N ILE A 425 -31.62 -10.90 -3.02
CA ILE A 425 -31.64 -9.49 -3.50
C ILE A 425 -32.91 -9.28 -4.31
N ARG A 426 -33.52 -8.10 -4.14
CA ARG A 426 -34.69 -7.69 -4.94
C ARG A 426 -34.22 -7.31 -6.36
N CYS A 427 -34.86 -7.87 -7.36
CA CYS A 427 -34.63 -7.58 -8.76
C CYS A 427 -35.99 -7.62 -9.48
N ASP A 428 -36.29 -6.61 -10.30
CA ASP A 428 -37.57 -6.52 -11.03
C ASP A 428 -38.82 -6.72 -10.11
N GLY A 429 -38.80 -6.08 -8.93
CA GLY A 429 -39.89 -6.17 -7.96
C GLY A 429 -39.97 -7.45 -7.15
N LYS A 430 -39.25 -8.51 -7.49
CA LYS A 430 -39.26 -9.82 -6.83
C LYS A 430 -37.93 -10.13 -6.16
N MET A 431 -37.95 -11.03 -5.18
CA MET A 431 -36.77 -11.49 -4.46
C MET A 431 -36.22 -12.73 -5.13
N TYR A 432 -34.95 -12.68 -5.51
CA TYR A 432 -34.20 -13.81 -6.07
C TYR A 432 -32.94 -14.08 -5.27
N TYR A 433 -32.43 -15.32 -5.38
CA TYR A 433 -31.11 -15.66 -4.87
C TYR A 433 -30.07 -15.52 -5.97
N PHE A 434 -28.93 -14.91 -5.59
CA PHE A 434 -27.76 -14.73 -6.44
C PHE A 434 -26.55 -15.35 -5.75
N TYR A 435 -25.64 -15.90 -6.52
CA TYR A 435 -24.37 -16.41 -6.01
C TYR A 435 -23.22 -15.55 -6.48
N PHE A 436 -22.40 -15.11 -5.54
CA PHE A 436 -21.24 -14.29 -5.81
C PHE A 436 -19.95 -15.08 -5.59
N LYS A 437 -18.96 -14.85 -6.43
CA LYS A 437 -17.58 -15.29 -6.26
C LYS A 437 -16.68 -14.10 -6.65
N ASP A 438 -15.73 -13.73 -5.78
CA ASP A 438 -14.79 -12.62 -6.01
C ASP A 438 -15.51 -11.30 -6.36
N CYS A 439 -16.54 -10.98 -5.62
CA CYS A 439 -17.47 -9.85 -5.83
C CYS A 439 -18.30 -9.90 -7.10
N ILE A 440 -18.19 -10.93 -7.93
CA ILE A 440 -18.86 -11.04 -9.21
C ILE A 440 -20.06 -11.97 -9.08
N ALA A 441 -21.23 -11.49 -9.48
CA ALA A 441 -22.42 -12.34 -9.61
C ALA A 441 -22.19 -13.38 -10.70
N GLN A 442 -22.35 -14.63 -10.36
CA GLN A 442 -22.22 -15.74 -11.31
C GLN A 442 -23.48 -15.83 -12.16
N THR A 443 -23.31 -16.13 -13.45
CA THR A 443 -24.41 -16.18 -14.44
C THR A 443 -24.26 -17.42 -15.34
N ASN A 444 -25.33 -17.83 -16.02
CA ASN A 444 -25.35 -18.84 -17.07
C ASN A 444 -24.66 -20.16 -16.66
N ARG A 445 -24.92 -20.61 -15.45
CA ARG A 445 -24.31 -21.84 -14.94
C ARG A 445 -25.20 -22.61 -13.97
N SER A 446 -25.00 -23.92 -13.93
CA SER A 446 -25.59 -24.78 -12.90
C SER A 446 -24.89 -24.59 -11.56
N ILE A 447 -25.66 -24.60 -10.48
CA ILE A 447 -25.16 -24.40 -9.11
C ILE A 447 -26.09 -25.08 -8.11
N THR A 448 -25.55 -25.50 -6.96
CA THR A 448 -26.32 -26.08 -5.87
C THR A 448 -26.56 -25.05 -4.76
N ARG A 449 -27.80 -24.95 -4.28
CA ARG A 449 -28.18 -24.12 -3.12
C ARG A 449 -29.01 -24.98 -2.14
N ALA A 450 -28.54 -25.08 -0.89
CA ALA A 450 -29.24 -25.87 0.15
C ALA A 450 -29.68 -27.25 -0.35
N GLY A 451 -28.78 -28.01 -1.00
CA GLY A 451 -29.03 -29.32 -1.54
C GLY A 451 -29.80 -29.36 -2.88
N THR A 452 -30.45 -28.30 -3.31
CA THR A 452 -31.19 -28.19 -4.55
C THR A 452 -30.33 -27.71 -5.70
N LYS A 453 -30.22 -28.44 -6.79
CA LYS A 453 -29.59 -27.98 -8.02
C LYS A 453 -30.51 -27.02 -8.76
N GLY A 454 -29.94 -25.95 -9.25
CA GLY A 454 -30.64 -24.98 -10.05
C GLY A 454 -29.73 -24.34 -11.08
N TRP A 455 -30.20 -23.32 -11.74
CA TRP A 455 -29.49 -22.57 -12.77
C TRP A 455 -29.45 -21.10 -12.41
N LEU A 456 -28.29 -20.48 -12.58
CA LEU A 456 -28.16 -19.03 -12.59
C LEU A 456 -28.39 -18.55 -14.03
N ASP A 457 -29.44 -17.77 -14.23
CA ASP A 457 -29.74 -17.22 -15.56
C ASP A 457 -28.71 -16.16 -16.02
N SER A 458 -28.94 -15.54 -17.18
CA SER A 458 -28.06 -14.49 -17.72
C SER A 458 -27.95 -13.23 -16.83
N ARG A 459 -28.88 -13.05 -15.90
CA ARG A 459 -28.87 -11.98 -14.89
C ARG A 459 -28.34 -12.45 -13.52
N GLY A 460 -27.99 -13.73 -13.40
CA GLY A 460 -27.51 -14.35 -12.15
C GLY A 460 -28.60 -14.76 -11.17
N ARG A 461 -29.88 -14.74 -11.57
CA ARG A 461 -31.02 -15.16 -10.72
C ARG A 461 -31.03 -16.68 -10.64
N PHE A 462 -31.04 -17.19 -9.41
CA PHE A 462 -31.20 -18.65 -9.19
C PHE A 462 -32.65 -19.06 -9.48
N THR A 463 -32.79 -20.05 -10.31
CA THR A 463 -34.08 -20.61 -10.70
C THR A 463 -34.03 -22.12 -10.71
N THR A 464 -35.20 -22.74 -10.51
CA THR A 464 -35.50 -24.16 -10.69
C THR A 464 -36.66 -24.27 -11.65
N GLY A 465 -36.97 -25.44 -12.10
CA GLY A 465 -38.05 -25.62 -13.09
C GLY A 465 -37.61 -25.18 -14.49
N TRP A 466 -38.44 -24.40 -15.18
CA TRP A 466 -38.11 -23.89 -16.52
C TRP A 466 -37.02 -22.82 -16.46
N VAL A 467 -36.02 -22.99 -17.31
CA VAL A 467 -34.89 -22.06 -17.45
C VAL A 467 -34.68 -21.72 -18.92
N THR A 468 -34.85 -20.47 -19.28
CA THR A 468 -34.45 -19.95 -20.60
C THR A 468 -32.95 -19.96 -20.72
N ILE A 469 -32.42 -20.69 -21.69
CA ILE A 469 -31.00 -20.71 -22.06
C ILE A 469 -30.73 -19.65 -23.13
N ASP A 470 -31.59 -19.60 -24.15
CA ASP A 470 -31.53 -18.61 -25.23
C ASP A 470 -32.94 -18.36 -25.75
N SER A 471 -33.48 -17.19 -25.45
CA SER A 471 -34.83 -16.83 -25.88
C SER A 471 -34.93 -16.72 -27.40
N SER A 472 -33.96 -16.14 -28.07
CA SER A 472 -33.99 -15.93 -29.52
C SER A 472 -34.03 -17.24 -30.32
N ARG A 473 -33.41 -18.29 -29.79
CA ARG A 473 -33.38 -19.63 -30.37
C ARG A 473 -34.41 -20.57 -29.77
N ASN A 474 -35.32 -20.12 -28.92
CA ASN A 474 -36.27 -20.92 -28.17
C ASN A 474 -35.60 -22.12 -27.45
N LEU A 475 -34.44 -21.87 -26.84
CA LEU A 475 -33.76 -22.89 -26.07
C LEU A 475 -34.14 -22.76 -24.60
N ALA A 476 -34.95 -23.71 -24.10
CA ALA A 476 -35.33 -23.83 -22.71
C ALA A 476 -34.98 -25.21 -22.18
N ARG A 477 -34.63 -25.29 -20.92
CA ARG A 477 -34.37 -26.53 -20.19
C ARG A 477 -35.21 -26.57 -18.93
N TYR A 478 -35.40 -27.75 -18.36
CA TYR A 478 -36.13 -27.89 -17.11
C TYR A 478 -35.29 -28.58 -16.05
N ILE A 479 -35.23 -27.98 -14.88
CA ILE A 479 -34.64 -28.58 -13.68
C ILE A 479 -35.78 -29.13 -12.84
N ASN A 480 -35.80 -30.43 -12.59
CA ASN A 480 -36.70 -31.00 -11.64
C ASN A 480 -36.44 -30.44 -10.24
N PRO A 481 -37.38 -29.69 -9.63
CA PRO A 481 -37.15 -29.02 -8.34
C PRO A 481 -36.95 -30.04 -7.19
N ASN A 482 -37.48 -31.27 -7.33
CA ASN A 482 -37.36 -32.28 -6.30
C ASN A 482 -36.02 -33.02 -6.34
N THR A 483 -35.47 -33.24 -7.55
CA THR A 483 -34.22 -34.00 -7.73
C THR A 483 -33.00 -33.11 -8.02
N GLY A 484 -33.21 -31.85 -8.39
CA GLY A 484 -32.17 -30.92 -8.81
C GLY A 484 -31.43 -31.33 -10.09
N LYS A 485 -31.99 -32.28 -10.87
CA LYS A 485 -31.38 -32.79 -12.11
C LYS A 485 -32.06 -32.20 -13.33
N TRP A 486 -31.29 -31.93 -14.38
CA TRP A 486 -31.81 -31.57 -15.69
C TRP A 486 -32.48 -32.80 -16.32
N TYR A 487 -33.59 -32.55 -17.02
CA TYR A 487 -34.09 -33.57 -17.96
C TYR A 487 -33.23 -33.54 -19.23
N VAL A 488 -32.65 -34.68 -19.57
CA VAL A 488 -31.74 -34.83 -20.72
C VAL A 488 -32.09 -36.13 -21.45
N ASN A 489 -32.24 -36.07 -22.77
CA ASN A 489 -32.58 -37.21 -23.62
C ASN A 489 -33.74 -38.06 -23.08
N THR A 490 -34.82 -37.43 -22.61
CA THR A 490 -35.94 -38.07 -21.94
C THR A 490 -37.24 -37.32 -22.17
N THR A 491 -38.35 -37.95 -21.85
CA THR A 491 -39.65 -37.31 -21.68
C THR A 491 -39.94 -37.08 -20.21
N ALA A 492 -40.69 -36.05 -19.90
CA ALA A 492 -41.10 -35.74 -18.52
C ALA A 492 -42.50 -35.11 -18.48
N TRP A 493 -43.27 -35.46 -17.45
CA TRP A 493 -44.50 -34.80 -17.13
C TRP A 493 -44.23 -33.59 -16.26
N ILE A 494 -44.65 -32.40 -16.73
CA ILE A 494 -44.49 -31.15 -16.02
C ILE A 494 -45.83 -30.43 -16.09
N ASP A 495 -46.41 -30.14 -14.92
CA ASP A 495 -47.71 -29.49 -14.79
C ASP A 495 -48.80 -30.11 -15.69
N GLY A 496 -48.85 -31.46 -15.76
CA GLY A 496 -49.82 -32.20 -16.55
C GLY A 496 -49.56 -32.26 -18.05
N VAL A 497 -48.42 -31.73 -18.52
CA VAL A 497 -48.02 -31.72 -19.92
C VAL A 497 -46.79 -32.61 -20.13
N ASN A 498 -46.76 -33.43 -21.18
CA ASN A 498 -45.63 -34.28 -21.53
C ASN A 498 -44.68 -33.55 -22.47
N TYR A 499 -43.45 -33.33 -22.00
CA TYR A 499 -42.38 -32.70 -22.77
C TYR A 499 -41.29 -33.69 -23.15
N ARG A 500 -40.63 -33.45 -24.28
CA ARG A 500 -39.43 -34.14 -24.72
C ARG A 500 -38.22 -33.23 -24.57
N PHE A 501 -37.13 -33.78 -24.06
CA PHE A 501 -35.83 -33.08 -23.95
C PHE A 501 -34.79 -33.85 -24.77
N ASN A 502 -33.99 -33.12 -25.57
CA ASN A 502 -32.95 -33.69 -26.41
C ASN A 502 -31.67 -34.05 -25.60
N LYS A 503 -30.65 -34.55 -26.29
CA LYS A 503 -29.36 -34.94 -25.69
C LYS A 503 -28.63 -33.77 -24.99
N TYR A 504 -28.95 -32.51 -25.32
CA TYR A 504 -28.41 -31.32 -24.67
C TYR A 504 -29.31 -30.80 -23.53
N GLY A 505 -30.41 -31.47 -23.24
CA GLY A 505 -31.40 -31.06 -22.24
C GLY A 505 -32.33 -29.94 -22.70
N ASN A 506 -32.32 -29.54 -23.95
CA ASN A 506 -33.23 -28.52 -24.47
C ASN A 506 -34.60 -29.14 -24.78
N ARG A 507 -35.67 -28.41 -24.49
CA ARG A 507 -37.05 -28.77 -24.85
C ARG A 507 -37.17 -28.91 -26.39
N VAL A 508 -37.73 -30.02 -26.82
CA VAL A 508 -38.01 -30.26 -28.24
C VAL A 508 -39.35 -29.63 -28.59
N TYR A 509 -39.39 -28.86 -29.64
CA TYR A 509 -40.57 -28.09 -30.08
C TYR A 509 -41.23 -28.66 -31.36
N ASP A 510 -40.65 -29.75 -31.93
CA ASP A 510 -41.28 -30.54 -33.03
C ASP A 510 -41.09 -32.02 -32.73
N ARG A 511 -42.21 -32.71 -32.53
CA ARG A 511 -42.29 -34.12 -32.17
C ARG A 511 -43.25 -34.87 -33.14
N THR A 512 -43.47 -34.30 -34.31
CA THR A 512 -44.40 -34.85 -35.31
C THR A 512 -44.03 -36.26 -35.74
N ASN A 513 -42.77 -36.62 -35.70
CA ASN A 513 -42.30 -38.00 -35.96
C ASN A 513 -42.66 -39.01 -34.86
N GLU A 514 -42.91 -38.53 -33.61
CA GLU A 514 -43.29 -39.39 -32.49
C GLU A 514 -44.81 -39.64 -32.44
N PHE A 515 -45.60 -38.77 -33.03
CA PHE A 515 -47.05 -38.79 -32.90
C PHE A 515 -47.73 -38.60 -34.28
N LYS A 516 -48.25 -39.67 -34.86
CA LYS A 516 -49.07 -39.59 -36.03
C LYS A 516 -50.55 -39.81 -35.64
N ARG A 517 -51.43 -38.90 -36.11
CA ARG A 517 -52.89 -38.91 -35.87
C ARG A 517 -53.63 -38.60 -37.15
N SER A 518 -54.87 -39.07 -37.25
CA SER A 518 -55.79 -38.68 -38.31
C SER A 518 -56.34 -37.23 -38.10
N ARG A 519 -56.44 -36.82 -36.87
CA ARG A 519 -56.91 -35.49 -36.49
C ARG A 519 -56.08 -34.98 -35.30
N TYR A 520 -55.88 -33.67 -35.24
CA TYR A 520 -55.16 -32.98 -34.17
C TYR A 520 -56.03 -31.89 -33.52
N TYR A 521 -55.58 -31.39 -32.37
CA TYR A 521 -56.15 -30.20 -31.76
C TYR A 521 -55.09 -29.08 -31.80
N LEU A 522 -55.49 -27.92 -32.35
CA LEU A 522 -54.59 -26.77 -32.52
C LEU A 522 -55.08 -25.60 -31.67
N GLU A 523 -54.15 -24.85 -31.06
CA GLU A 523 -54.42 -23.60 -30.39
C GLU A 523 -53.58 -22.47 -31.00
N CYS A 524 -54.26 -21.46 -31.55
CA CYS A 524 -53.63 -20.25 -32.08
C CYS A 524 -53.77 -19.11 -31.10
N ASP A 525 -52.66 -18.78 -30.45
CA ASP A 525 -52.55 -17.63 -29.55
C ASP A 525 -52.19 -16.38 -30.37
N ARG A 526 -53.16 -15.50 -30.55
CA ARG A 526 -53.02 -14.29 -31.34
C ARG A 526 -52.07 -13.27 -30.67
N THR A 527 -52.06 -13.20 -29.36
CA THR A 527 -51.23 -12.27 -28.57
C THR A 527 -49.75 -12.56 -28.73
N ASN A 528 -49.37 -13.85 -28.78
CA ASN A 528 -47.98 -14.28 -28.84
C ASN A 528 -47.52 -14.68 -30.24
N GLY A 529 -48.41 -14.66 -31.25
CA GLY A 529 -48.11 -15.06 -32.63
C GLY A 529 -47.59 -16.49 -32.74
N VAL A 530 -48.23 -17.41 -32.04
CA VAL A 530 -47.84 -18.83 -31.98
C VAL A 530 -49.08 -19.75 -32.10
N MET A 531 -48.93 -20.80 -32.88
CA MET A 531 -49.89 -21.86 -32.91
C MET A 531 -49.27 -23.15 -32.42
N THR A 532 -49.89 -23.80 -31.42
CA THR A 532 -49.45 -25.09 -30.89
C THR A 532 -50.32 -26.19 -31.36
N VAL A 533 -49.74 -27.29 -31.83
CA VAL A 533 -50.42 -28.51 -32.20
C VAL A 533 -50.31 -29.54 -31.08
N TYR A 534 -51.41 -30.14 -30.72
CA TYR A 534 -51.53 -31.19 -29.72
C TYR A 534 -52.10 -32.47 -30.36
N THR A 535 -51.81 -33.63 -29.73
CA THR A 535 -52.41 -34.91 -30.16
C THR A 535 -53.94 -34.90 -30.10
N ASP A 536 -54.53 -34.18 -29.13
CA ASP A 536 -55.97 -34.12 -28.86
C ASP A 536 -56.30 -32.92 -27.93
N SER A 537 -57.59 -32.70 -27.67
CA SER A 537 -58.12 -31.62 -26.85
C SER A 537 -57.74 -31.66 -25.34
N SER A 538 -57.18 -32.76 -24.86
CA SER A 538 -56.66 -32.84 -23.48
C SER A 538 -55.43 -31.97 -23.31
N LYS A 539 -54.74 -31.61 -24.38
CA LYS A 539 -53.52 -30.79 -24.45
C LYS A 539 -52.34 -31.36 -23.66
N LYS A 540 -52.39 -32.64 -23.33
CA LYS A 540 -51.31 -33.30 -22.58
C LYS A 540 -50.05 -33.52 -23.40
N TYR A 541 -50.14 -33.60 -24.71
CA TYR A 541 -49.02 -33.85 -25.63
C TYR A 541 -48.92 -32.74 -26.67
N PRO A 542 -48.29 -31.62 -26.39
CA PRO A 542 -47.93 -30.66 -27.43
C PRO A 542 -46.82 -31.26 -28.30
N ILE A 543 -47.03 -31.27 -29.63
CA ILE A 543 -46.15 -31.98 -30.57
C ILE A 543 -45.44 -31.05 -31.55
N LYS A 544 -45.99 -29.85 -31.78
CA LYS A 544 -45.38 -28.89 -32.72
C LYS A 544 -45.75 -27.47 -32.34
N THR A 545 -44.79 -26.55 -32.49
CA THR A 545 -45.06 -25.11 -32.39
C THR A 545 -44.80 -24.46 -33.76
N ILE A 546 -45.72 -23.63 -34.16
CA ILE A 546 -45.71 -22.89 -35.43
C ILE A 546 -45.70 -21.38 -35.12
N ARG A 547 -44.75 -20.67 -35.72
CA ARG A 547 -44.75 -19.21 -35.67
C ARG A 547 -45.75 -18.66 -36.68
N VAL A 548 -46.69 -17.85 -36.23
CA VAL A 548 -47.77 -17.35 -37.08
C VAL A 548 -47.92 -15.86 -37.03
N SER A 549 -48.26 -15.20 -38.12
CA SER A 549 -48.85 -13.87 -38.15
C SER A 549 -50.38 -14.00 -38.23
N VAL A 550 -51.06 -13.29 -37.37
CA VAL A 550 -52.53 -13.20 -37.34
C VAL A 550 -52.98 -11.84 -37.84
N GLY A 551 -54.28 -11.60 -37.90
CA GLY A 551 -54.87 -10.33 -38.28
C GLY A 551 -54.34 -9.15 -37.50
N ASN A 552 -54.10 -8.04 -38.16
CA ASN A 552 -53.72 -6.79 -37.54
C ASN A 552 -54.85 -6.22 -36.65
N PRO A 553 -54.69 -5.19 -35.86
CA PRO A 553 -55.70 -4.66 -34.96
C PRO A 553 -57.01 -4.22 -35.65
N VAL A 554 -56.97 -3.92 -36.95
CA VAL A 554 -58.18 -3.49 -37.75
C VAL A 554 -58.89 -4.69 -38.31
N THR A 555 -58.16 -5.75 -38.71
CA THR A 555 -58.70 -6.92 -39.38
C THR A 555 -58.35 -8.20 -38.59
N LEU A 556 -58.93 -8.33 -37.40
CA LEU A 556 -58.55 -9.39 -36.45
C LEU A 556 -58.90 -10.80 -36.99
N THR A 557 -57.99 -11.75 -36.78
CA THR A 557 -58.35 -13.18 -36.85
C THR A 557 -59.43 -13.50 -35.83
N LEU A 558 -60.56 -14.05 -36.26
CA LEU A 558 -61.70 -14.31 -35.38
C LEU A 558 -61.37 -15.29 -34.29
N LYS A 559 -61.76 -14.99 -33.05
CA LYS A 559 -61.70 -15.94 -31.93
C LYS A 559 -62.81 -16.95 -32.02
N GLY A 560 -62.52 -18.17 -31.65
CA GLY A 560 -63.50 -19.23 -31.68
C GLY A 560 -62.85 -20.62 -31.79
N THR A 561 -63.70 -21.62 -31.97
CA THR A 561 -63.25 -23.01 -32.20
C THR A 561 -63.82 -23.45 -33.55
N TYR A 562 -62.97 -23.93 -34.42
CA TYR A 562 -63.26 -24.19 -35.79
C TYR A 562 -62.77 -25.59 -36.22
N THR A 563 -63.44 -26.18 -37.24
CA THR A 563 -62.94 -27.38 -37.91
C THR A 563 -62.18 -27.00 -39.15
N LEU A 564 -60.92 -27.45 -39.23
CA LEU A 564 -60.06 -27.16 -40.37
C LEU A 564 -60.44 -28.02 -41.59
N THR A 565 -60.49 -27.39 -42.78
CA THR A 565 -60.75 -28.08 -44.04
C THR A 565 -59.64 -27.76 -45.02
N ARG A 566 -59.06 -28.83 -45.64
CA ARG A 566 -58.04 -28.64 -46.66
C ARG A 566 -58.67 -27.89 -47.86
N SER A 567 -57.98 -26.91 -48.38
CA SER A 567 -58.40 -26.12 -49.51
C SER A 567 -57.42 -26.31 -50.68
N LEU A 568 -56.97 -25.23 -51.29
CA LEU A 568 -56.13 -25.29 -52.47
C LEU A 568 -54.63 -25.29 -52.14
N ARG A 569 -53.81 -25.95 -52.96
CA ARG A 569 -52.35 -25.87 -52.88
C ARG A 569 -51.85 -24.43 -53.04
N TRP A 570 -52.46 -23.69 -53.93
CA TRP A 570 -52.35 -22.25 -54.11
C TRP A 570 -53.73 -21.61 -53.85
N GLN A 571 -53.90 -21.03 -52.73
CA GLN A 571 -55.13 -20.39 -52.27
C GLN A 571 -55.16 -18.95 -52.73
N PRO A 572 -56.15 -18.56 -53.56
CA PRO A 572 -56.36 -17.15 -53.85
C PRO A 572 -56.82 -16.43 -52.60
N LEU A 573 -56.26 -15.23 -52.40
CA LEU A 573 -56.51 -14.39 -51.25
C LEU A 573 -57.05 -13.01 -51.69
N MET A 574 -57.29 -12.12 -50.78
CA MET A 574 -57.73 -10.75 -51.04
C MET A 574 -56.73 -10.06 -51.95
N GLY A 575 -57.24 -9.40 -53.00
CA GLY A 575 -56.45 -8.76 -54.06
C GLY A 575 -55.72 -9.78 -54.94
N PRO A 576 -54.83 -9.38 -55.82
CA PRO A 576 -54.05 -10.31 -56.63
C PRO A 576 -52.93 -10.96 -55.81
N SER A 577 -53.28 -11.78 -54.82
CA SER A 577 -52.30 -12.44 -53.96
C SER A 577 -52.67 -13.92 -53.70
N TRP A 578 -51.64 -14.74 -53.50
CA TRP A 578 -51.75 -16.17 -53.37
C TRP A 578 -51.02 -16.67 -52.14
N GLY A 579 -51.64 -17.61 -51.38
CA GLY A 579 -50.98 -18.30 -50.25
C GLY A 579 -50.79 -19.78 -50.61
N GLN A 580 -49.63 -20.34 -50.31
CA GLN A 580 -49.41 -21.76 -50.48
C GLN A 580 -50.09 -22.56 -49.35
N TYR A 581 -50.59 -23.75 -49.68
CA TYR A 581 -51.13 -24.75 -48.76
C TYR A 581 -52.29 -24.19 -47.91
N GLY A 582 -53.32 -23.68 -48.58
CA GLY A 582 -54.50 -23.11 -47.95
C GLY A 582 -55.29 -24.15 -47.14
N THR A 583 -55.49 -23.86 -45.88
CA THR A 583 -56.38 -24.63 -44.99
C THR A 583 -57.47 -23.68 -44.46
N HIS A 584 -58.71 -23.92 -44.82
CA HIS A 584 -59.87 -23.11 -44.44
C HIS A 584 -60.12 -23.21 -42.92
N VAL A 585 -60.41 -22.08 -42.30
CA VAL A 585 -60.76 -21.94 -40.88
C VAL A 585 -62.21 -21.51 -40.73
N VAL A 586 -62.58 -20.34 -41.17
CA VAL A 586 -63.94 -19.75 -41.09
C VAL A 586 -64.02 -18.52 -42.00
N ASN A 587 -65.14 -18.28 -42.64
CA ASN A 587 -65.50 -17.04 -43.36
C ASN A 587 -64.40 -16.54 -44.31
N GLY A 588 -63.69 -17.11 -45.02
CA GLY A 588 -62.59 -16.62 -45.87
C GLY A 588 -61.25 -16.45 -45.14
N ILE A 589 -61.17 -16.87 -43.88
CA ILE A 589 -59.93 -16.95 -43.11
C ILE A 589 -59.28 -18.33 -43.36
N PHE A 590 -58.05 -18.30 -43.77
CA PHE A 590 -57.23 -19.51 -44.02
C PHE A 590 -55.96 -19.53 -43.19
N ILE A 591 -55.42 -20.72 -42.94
CA ILE A 591 -54.02 -20.94 -42.58
C ILE A 591 -53.29 -21.14 -43.93
N HIS A 592 -52.25 -20.36 -44.23
CA HIS A 592 -51.47 -20.45 -45.44
C HIS A 592 -50.05 -19.88 -45.27
N SER A 593 -49.20 -20.00 -46.31
CA SER A 593 -47.89 -19.37 -46.34
C SER A 593 -47.98 -17.84 -46.33
N VAL A 594 -46.85 -17.14 -46.16
CA VAL A 594 -46.81 -15.69 -46.45
C VAL A 594 -47.31 -15.46 -47.89
N ALA A 595 -48.23 -14.53 -48.07
CA ALA A 595 -48.85 -14.25 -49.36
C ALA A 595 -47.82 -13.68 -50.36
N SER A 596 -47.93 -14.14 -51.59
CA SER A 596 -47.19 -13.68 -52.78
C SER A 596 -48.14 -13.02 -53.78
N GLY A 597 -47.67 -12.02 -54.51
CA GLY A 597 -48.44 -11.38 -55.59
C GLY A 597 -48.59 -12.27 -56.81
N LEU A 598 -47.89 -13.40 -56.89
CA LEU A 598 -47.93 -14.36 -57.97
C LEU A 598 -48.16 -15.77 -57.43
N GLN A 599 -48.79 -16.63 -58.21
CA GLN A 599 -48.91 -18.04 -57.91
C GLN A 599 -47.58 -18.78 -58.12
N ASN A 600 -46.56 -18.24 -57.42
CA ASN A 600 -45.18 -18.67 -57.55
C ASN A 600 -44.44 -18.48 -56.18
N GLY A 601 -43.77 -19.54 -55.70
CA GLY A 601 -43.01 -19.54 -54.45
C GLY A 601 -41.76 -18.64 -54.48
N ASN A 602 -41.29 -18.27 -55.68
CA ASN A 602 -40.08 -17.44 -55.85
C ASN A 602 -40.37 -15.95 -55.86
N ASN A 603 -41.55 -15.53 -55.40
CA ASN A 603 -41.92 -14.12 -55.28
C ASN A 603 -42.35 -13.78 -53.86
N LEU A 604 -41.57 -14.18 -52.87
CA LEU A 604 -41.84 -13.92 -51.47
C LEU A 604 -41.57 -12.44 -51.10
N PRO A 605 -42.54 -11.71 -50.56
CA PRO A 605 -42.30 -10.42 -49.99
C PRO A 605 -41.47 -10.55 -48.69
N ALA A 606 -40.17 -10.31 -48.75
CA ALA A 606 -39.26 -10.47 -47.63
C ALA A 606 -39.71 -9.71 -46.36
N GLY A 607 -40.24 -8.48 -46.52
CA GLY A 607 -40.79 -7.68 -45.43
C GLY A 607 -41.98 -8.37 -44.75
N GLU A 608 -42.87 -9.07 -45.48
CA GLU A 608 -43.98 -9.79 -44.89
C GLU A 608 -43.55 -11.10 -44.19
N TYR A 609 -42.55 -11.76 -44.74
CA TYR A 609 -41.97 -12.95 -44.07
C TYR A 609 -41.33 -12.59 -42.72
N LEU A 610 -40.61 -11.48 -42.64
CA LEU A 610 -40.00 -11.01 -41.39
C LEU A 610 -41.03 -10.61 -40.34
N LYS A 611 -42.26 -10.30 -40.70
CA LYS A 611 -43.37 -10.02 -39.77
C LYS A 611 -43.98 -11.32 -39.16
N LEU A 612 -43.60 -12.51 -39.58
CA LEU A 612 -44.07 -13.74 -38.95
C LEU A 612 -43.83 -13.73 -37.45
N GLY A 613 -44.87 -13.94 -36.65
CA GLY A 613 -44.88 -13.85 -35.20
C GLY A 613 -45.45 -12.53 -34.65
N SER A 614 -45.93 -11.61 -35.54
CA SER A 614 -46.61 -10.39 -35.17
C SER A 614 -47.95 -10.25 -35.90
N PRO A 615 -48.92 -9.45 -35.36
CA PRO A 615 -50.17 -9.15 -36.08
C PRO A 615 -49.88 -8.36 -37.37
N ALA A 616 -50.05 -8.98 -38.54
CA ALA A 616 -49.68 -8.36 -39.82
C ALA A 616 -50.55 -8.81 -40.99
N SER A 617 -51.55 -9.68 -40.81
CA SER A 617 -52.43 -10.14 -41.86
C SER A 617 -53.74 -9.34 -41.89
N HIS A 618 -54.57 -9.62 -42.90
CA HIS A 618 -55.95 -9.11 -43.00
C HIS A 618 -56.99 -10.13 -42.46
N GLY A 619 -56.62 -10.91 -41.46
CA GLY A 619 -57.49 -11.88 -40.81
C GLY A 619 -57.00 -13.32 -40.93
N CYS A 620 -56.33 -13.72 -41.99
CA CYS A 620 -55.76 -15.03 -42.17
C CYS A 620 -54.63 -15.33 -41.19
N ILE A 621 -54.28 -16.60 -40.98
CA ILE A 621 -53.16 -17.09 -40.14
C ILE A 621 -52.01 -17.46 -41.10
N ARG A 622 -51.01 -16.59 -41.17
CA ARG A 622 -49.84 -16.81 -42.03
C ARG A 622 -48.76 -17.60 -41.29
N ALA A 623 -48.12 -18.55 -41.93
CA ALA A 623 -47.01 -19.33 -41.44
C ALA A 623 -45.88 -19.38 -42.47
N CYS A 624 -44.71 -19.96 -42.13
CA CYS A 624 -43.72 -20.32 -43.13
C CYS A 624 -44.26 -21.50 -43.99
N VAL A 625 -43.73 -21.68 -45.20
CA VAL A 625 -44.23 -22.66 -46.15
C VAL A 625 -44.23 -24.06 -45.57
N ALA A 626 -43.14 -24.53 -44.95
CA ALA A 626 -43.08 -25.87 -44.35
C ALA A 626 -44.16 -26.11 -43.30
N ASP A 627 -44.48 -25.11 -42.47
CA ASP A 627 -45.50 -25.24 -41.44
C ASP A 627 -46.92 -25.15 -42.02
N ALA A 628 -47.17 -24.29 -43.02
CA ALA A 628 -48.44 -24.27 -43.73
C ALA A 628 -48.69 -25.59 -44.48
N LYS A 629 -47.66 -26.14 -45.12
CA LYS A 629 -47.70 -27.48 -45.76
C LYS A 629 -48.05 -28.56 -44.79
N TRP A 630 -47.37 -28.56 -43.62
CA TRP A 630 -47.64 -29.58 -42.63
C TRP A 630 -49.08 -29.54 -42.10
N VAL A 631 -49.65 -28.36 -41.85
CA VAL A 631 -51.06 -28.17 -41.48
C VAL A 631 -52.00 -28.64 -42.59
N TYR A 632 -51.73 -28.24 -43.81
CA TYR A 632 -52.51 -28.65 -44.98
C TYR A 632 -52.60 -30.18 -45.19
N GLU A 633 -51.47 -30.84 -45.04
CA GLU A 633 -51.37 -32.29 -45.27
C GLU A 633 -51.92 -33.12 -44.08
N ASN A 634 -51.79 -32.60 -42.85
CA ASN A 634 -52.02 -33.43 -41.64
C ASN A 634 -53.23 -32.99 -40.81
N CYS A 635 -53.79 -31.80 -41.00
CA CYS A 635 -54.81 -31.27 -40.09
C CYS A 635 -56.21 -31.15 -40.69
N ASN A 636 -56.52 -31.85 -41.80
CA ASN A 636 -57.88 -31.91 -42.35
C ASN A 636 -58.84 -32.53 -41.34
N GLY A 637 -60.00 -31.89 -41.05
CA GLY A 637 -60.92 -32.30 -40.01
C GLY A 637 -60.46 -32.13 -38.58
N SER A 638 -59.32 -31.50 -38.34
CA SER A 638 -58.75 -31.16 -37.03
C SER A 638 -59.45 -29.94 -36.43
N THR A 639 -59.42 -29.81 -35.12
CA THR A 639 -60.00 -28.67 -34.38
C THR A 639 -58.96 -27.60 -34.14
N LEU A 640 -59.26 -26.34 -34.53
CA LEU A 640 -58.47 -25.17 -34.21
C LEU A 640 -59.23 -24.24 -33.26
N ARG A 641 -58.61 -23.93 -32.11
CA ARG A 641 -59.09 -22.86 -31.22
C ARG A 641 -58.24 -21.60 -31.41
N VAL A 642 -58.85 -20.46 -31.71
CA VAL A 642 -58.20 -19.13 -31.77
C VAL A 642 -58.57 -18.34 -30.52
N PHE A 643 -57.56 -17.81 -29.85
CA PHE A 643 -57.77 -17.08 -28.59
C PHE A 643 -56.67 -16.01 -28.34
N ASP A 644 -56.88 -15.20 -27.32
CA ASP A 644 -55.88 -14.23 -26.85
C ASP A 644 -55.20 -14.77 -25.58
N GLY A 645 -53.95 -15.08 -25.65
CA GLY A 645 -53.14 -15.51 -24.52
C GLY A 645 -52.55 -14.39 -23.72
N LYS A 646 -51.88 -14.73 -22.63
CA LYS A 646 -51.08 -13.77 -21.85
C LYS A 646 -49.77 -13.48 -22.57
N TYR A 647 -49.50 -12.22 -22.84
CA TYR A 647 -48.25 -11.80 -23.49
C TYR A 647 -47.00 -12.27 -22.73
N SER A 648 -46.04 -12.81 -23.45
CA SER A 648 -44.69 -13.11 -22.98
C SER A 648 -43.66 -12.44 -23.87
N ALA A 649 -42.70 -11.73 -23.21
CA ALA A 649 -41.54 -11.15 -23.91
C ALA A 649 -40.50 -12.21 -24.27
N ASP A 650 -40.49 -13.36 -23.56
CA ASP A 650 -39.56 -14.47 -23.76
C ASP A 650 -40.15 -15.49 -24.74
N GLU A 651 -39.47 -15.72 -25.85
CA GLU A 651 -39.89 -16.67 -26.88
C GLU A 651 -40.10 -18.09 -26.35
N CYS A 652 -39.35 -18.46 -25.31
CA CYS A 652 -39.49 -19.77 -24.67
C CYS A 652 -40.82 -19.99 -23.91
N TYR A 653 -41.56 -18.93 -23.60
CA TYR A 653 -42.82 -18.98 -22.88
C TYR A 653 -44.03 -18.54 -23.72
N LYS A 654 -43.85 -18.43 -25.05
CA LYS A 654 -44.95 -18.21 -25.97
C LYS A 654 -45.56 -19.61 -26.37
N GLY A 655 -46.56 -20.00 -25.62
CA GLY A 655 -47.13 -21.37 -25.68
C GLY A 655 -46.25 -22.41 -24.96
N PRO A 656 -46.73 -23.67 -24.82
CA PRO A 656 -46.06 -24.73 -24.05
C PRO A 656 -44.70 -25.12 -24.63
N LEU A 657 -44.55 -25.12 -25.95
CA LEU A 657 -43.29 -25.45 -26.63
C LEU A 657 -42.44 -24.22 -26.97
N GLY A 658 -42.85 -23.01 -26.53
CA GLY A 658 -42.27 -21.78 -26.97
C GLY A 658 -42.57 -21.45 -28.43
N ARG A 659 -42.13 -20.31 -28.91
CA ARG A 659 -42.28 -19.92 -30.30
C ARG A 659 -41.03 -20.27 -31.12
N ARG A 660 -41.18 -21.02 -32.20
CA ARG A 660 -40.10 -21.44 -33.08
C ARG A 660 -39.33 -20.19 -33.61
N PRO A 661 -38.00 -20.21 -33.65
CA PRO A 661 -37.22 -19.18 -34.34
C PRO A 661 -37.62 -19.06 -35.82
N LEU A 662 -37.63 -17.84 -36.34
CA LEU A 662 -37.80 -17.64 -37.77
C LEU A 662 -36.55 -18.14 -38.51
N THR A 663 -36.74 -18.92 -39.57
CA THR A 663 -35.59 -19.32 -40.40
C THR A 663 -35.09 -18.10 -41.17
N PRO A 664 -33.81 -17.76 -41.09
CA PRO A 664 -33.26 -16.57 -41.74
C PRO A 664 -33.40 -16.65 -43.28
N LEU A 665 -33.72 -15.54 -43.91
CA LEU A 665 -33.66 -15.40 -45.35
C LEU A 665 -32.23 -15.63 -45.88
N ARG A 666 -32.10 -16.32 -47.01
CA ARG A 666 -30.80 -16.64 -47.62
C ARG A 666 -30.43 -15.61 -48.69
N GLY A 667 -29.67 -14.60 -48.30
CA GLY A 667 -29.14 -13.55 -49.22
C GLY A 667 -30.27 -12.84 -49.99
N SER A 668 -30.12 -12.65 -51.29
CA SER A 668 -31.08 -11.99 -52.20
C SER A 668 -32.19 -12.90 -52.71
N LYS A 669 -32.31 -14.13 -52.18
CA LYS A 669 -33.32 -15.10 -52.63
C LYS A 669 -34.73 -14.67 -52.24
N THR A 670 -35.67 -14.77 -53.16
CA THR A 670 -37.05 -14.30 -53.04
C THR A 670 -38.05 -15.42 -52.71
N PHE A 671 -37.63 -16.50 -52.08
CA PHE A 671 -38.48 -17.58 -51.66
C PHE A 671 -38.39 -17.81 -50.13
N ASP A 672 -39.40 -18.46 -49.58
CA ASP A 672 -39.40 -18.90 -48.17
C ASP A 672 -38.31 -19.93 -47.97
N PRO A 673 -37.35 -19.71 -47.02
CA PRO A 673 -36.24 -20.65 -46.80
C PRO A 673 -36.67 -22.00 -46.30
N THR A 674 -37.96 -22.19 -45.98
CA THR A 674 -38.54 -23.46 -45.56
C THR A 674 -39.39 -24.14 -46.67
N ASP A 675 -39.47 -23.53 -47.85
CA ASP A 675 -40.23 -24.05 -49.00
C ASP A 675 -39.48 -25.25 -49.57
N PRO A 676 -40.09 -26.47 -49.54
CA PRO A 676 -39.44 -27.66 -50.06
C PRO A 676 -39.19 -27.65 -51.55
N ASP A 677 -39.96 -26.84 -52.30
CA ASP A 677 -39.85 -26.76 -53.77
C ASP A 677 -38.64 -25.90 -54.22
N TYR A 678 -38.00 -25.15 -53.29
CA TYR A 678 -36.91 -24.23 -53.55
C TYR A 678 -35.66 -24.41 -52.65
N GLN A 679 -35.56 -25.52 -51.98
CA GLN A 679 -34.40 -25.84 -51.09
C GLN A 679 -33.15 -26.22 -51.86
#